data_4cdae18ab7b7f52e25c16a3ae1f532a7
#
_entry.id   4cdae18ab7b7f52e25c16a3ae1f532a7
#
_cell.length_a   1.000
_cell.length_b   1.000
_cell.length_c   1.000
_cell.angle_alpha   90.00
_cell.angle_beta   90.00
_cell.angle_gamma   90.00
#
_symmetry.space_group_name_H-M   'P 1'
#
loop_
_entity.id
_entity.type
_entity.pdbx_description
1 polymer ?
#
loop_
_entity_poly.entity_id
_entity_poly.type
_entity_poly.pdbx_seq_one_letter_code
_entity_poly.pdbx_strand_id
1 'polypeptide(L)'
;MVRNIDLAMLCAISVLVLSRPVPAAPVLADPAEHPSAWAAMRGALPKIVLPTGRTLAPVGSLNGTPNLPTMLAVQDGRVAVLANGATPFQTITFYDAQTLHRQDRLATFPKAAPSKPVALTTPGGSGILLNPLHAGSAGTVYVPQENAARKIAQAKATLAAESNPRAIPTALLSHSDLFQGLAAGPGGQFYATGGGSDNVVTLSVMHDQVKVTHQYTLQWQPFPRNQYPYQYQGNHQKKPLFYPDSVVVGPLDHHLYVTGMLSNSLARIDIATGKTDYVNVGAFPFAVVLADQGRRLVVSDWGGNGVIVVDRKTLHVLGHIATGPAEGPATAAAGVHPTALAAVPDGPDVFVADANVDKVVEVDTATLRPVRVINDRPYHNALPGSYPDGLAVADGKLFAANAGNNDVAVYDVHTGERLGLIPTAWYPTALAVAGNALYITCAKGLGSGPNPQWQYIGNMMHGVLQKVNLSGLPTHLDQWTRESLHNDGFTPAQRTARHTQDVQSTAFLKKHIRYVVFILRENKTFDEDFGDYRAAGRWADPHFDLYDQKALPNLYHLAHHYALFANFMADGEVTAQGHQWVDGASDSDVVQRLWPEYYSDRGLLWNAGPGGSASLNPKAPGTHNPYHYYEKLGDFTNPWISYPERLYLFNDLLRHHVSFEDFGENITRARDGVIRSALKSHVARIYPAWDRMILDTHRARLAIDWLKRHPGVKFPHFVYIWLPDDHTAGLDPCYYTPDYFVANNDHATAQFIHYLSTTPEWRHMVVFLTEDDAQSGADHINAHRTLALAMSPWIKKGVLETHLYSQVNLVKTIEATLGLPPMSQWDQNAAVLSGIWTDHPDFAPTPSVSPIRVPVAFNPGKCGDRLLLRREAGAAGHLLTPAWLKAHTDPHGGHLVPVGQKNAYTPTSLLKVGGPEQLQQEWIASKGVKSYDHFMLYLRYYAHIHGATIASYEANEGNSTESR
;
A
#
# COMPACT_ATOMS: atom_id res chain seq x y z
N MET A 1 52.53 -45.99 7.33
CA MET A 1 52.35 -45.27 8.56
C MET A 1 51.92 -43.83 8.25
N VAL A 2 50.91 -43.67 7.47
CA VAL A 2 50.26 -42.39 7.16
C VAL A 2 48.78 -42.72 6.89
N ARG A 3 47.95 -42.73 7.89
CA ARG A 3 46.48 -42.78 7.84
C ARG A 3 46.03 -42.72 9.29
N ASN A 4 45.43 -41.60 9.68
CA ASN A 4 44.60 -41.38 10.85
C ASN A 4 44.82 -40.07 11.59
N ILE A 5 45.14 -38.96 10.89
CA ILE A 5 45.19 -37.62 11.57
C ILE A 5 44.14 -36.66 11.03
N ASP A 6 43.49 -36.93 9.87
CA ASP A 6 42.72 -35.89 9.21
C ASP A 6 41.21 -35.83 9.57
N LEU A 7 40.66 -36.88 10.21
CA LEU A 7 39.19 -36.85 10.48
C LEU A 7 38.81 -36.13 11.80
N ALA A 8 39.73 -36.11 12.77
CA ALA A 8 39.48 -35.40 14.03
C ALA A 8 39.69 -33.88 13.89
N MET A 9 40.56 -33.43 13.00
CA MET A 9 40.77 -32.01 12.75
C MET A 9 39.71 -31.38 11.86
N LEU A 10 39.14 -32.15 10.92
CA LEU A 10 37.97 -31.72 10.12
C LEU A 10 36.70 -31.63 10.96
N CYS A 11 36.45 -32.54 11.88
CA CYS A 11 35.34 -32.47 12.84
C CYS A 11 35.50 -31.26 13.81
N ALA A 12 36.72 -30.98 14.27
CA ALA A 12 36.95 -29.85 15.16
C ALA A 12 36.80 -28.49 14.44
N ILE A 13 37.19 -28.40 13.17
CA ILE A 13 37.02 -27.19 12.37
C ILE A 13 35.54 -27.00 12.00
N SER A 14 34.80 -28.07 11.71
CA SER A 14 33.35 -28.00 11.45
C SER A 14 32.55 -27.60 12.71
N VAL A 15 32.93 -28.05 13.89
CA VAL A 15 32.28 -27.68 15.15
C VAL A 15 32.63 -26.23 15.56
N LEU A 16 33.84 -25.74 15.22
CA LEU A 16 34.24 -24.35 15.50
C LEU A 16 33.62 -23.37 14.53
N VAL A 17 33.26 -23.77 13.32
CA VAL A 17 32.54 -22.88 12.35
C VAL A 17 31.03 -22.84 12.68
N LEU A 18 30.48 -23.90 13.24
CA LEU A 18 29.06 -23.93 13.67
C LEU A 18 28.82 -23.26 15.03
N SER A 19 29.87 -22.98 15.81
CA SER A 19 29.73 -22.34 17.14
C SER A 19 30.09 -20.84 17.14
N ARG A 20 30.48 -20.27 16.02
CA ARG A 20 30.45 -18.80 15.90
C ARG A 20 29.02 -18.42 15.59
N PRO A 21 28.34 -17.67 16.47
CA PRO A 21 27.15 -16.97 16.04
C PRO A 21 27.58 -16.18 14.80
N VAL A 22 26.94 -16.46 13.67
CA VAL A 22 26.94 -15.50 12.56
C VAL A 22 26.56 -14.19 13.23
N PRO A 23 27.38 -13.13 13.16
CA PRO A 23 26.93 -11.85 13.69
C PRO A 23 25.60 -11.64 12.99
N ALA A 24 24.52 -11.56 13.76
CA ALA A 24 23.24 -11.12 13.25
C ALA A 24 23.58 -9.91 12.43
N ALA A 25 23.26 -9.95 11.13
CA ALA A 25 23.40 -8.75 10.30
C ALA A 25 22.84 -7.62 11.17
N PRO A 26 23.53 -6.50 11.34
CA PRO A 26 23.11 -5.49 12.26
C PRO A 26 21.65 -5.23 11.91
N VAL A 27 20.74 -5.68 12.79
CA VAL A 27 19.37 -5.20 12.80
C VAL A 27 19.61 -3.72 12.76
N LEU A 28 19.26 -3.06 11.65
CA LEU A 28 19.34 -1.61 11.60
C LEU A 28 18.53 -1.19 12.80
N ALA A 29 19.22 -0.83 13.86
CA ALA A 29 18.62 -0.49 15.13
C ALA A 29 17.55 0.52 14.80
N ASP A 30 16.35 0.34 15.32
CA ASP A 30 15.25 1.29 15.11
C ASP A 30 15.88 2.70 15.16
N PRO A 31 15.80 3.49 14.07
CA PRO A 31 16.41 4.82 14.07
C PRO A 31 15.96 5.66 15.26
N ALA A 32 14.77 5.36 15.81
CA ALA A 32 14.30 5.95 17.06
C ALA A 32 15.12 5.56 18.30
N GLU A 33 15.86 4.46 18.26
CA GLU A 33 16.69 4.00 19.39
C GLU A 33 18.11 4.55 19.37
N HIS A 34 18.57 5.08 18.22
CA HIS A 34 19.89 5.67 18.06
C HIS A 34 19.86 7.07 17.47
N PRO A 35 19.49 8.11 18.28
CA PRO A 35 19.55 9.49 17.82
C PRO A 35 20.93 9.91 17.31
N SER A 36 22.01 9.28 17.81
CA SER A 36 23.37 9.48 17.32
C SER A 36 23.61 8.88 15.95
N ALA A 37 22.97 7.76 15.60
CA ALA A 37 23.03 7.21 14.24
C ALA A 37 22.32 8.13 13.26
N TRP A 38 21.17 8.67 13.61
CA TRP A 38 20.45 9.68 12.81
C TRP A 38 21.24 10.99 12.65
N ALA A 39 21.93 11.45 13.70
CA ALA A 39 22.79 12.63 13.66
C ALA A 39 24.05 12.36 12.83
N ALA A 40 24.63 11.16 12.93
CA ALA A 40 25.78 10.73 12.11
C ALA A 40 25.35 10.53 10.64
N MET A 41 24.16 10.03 10.39
CA MET A 41 23.58 9.93 9.06
C MET A 41 23.41 11.31 8.41
N ARG A 42 23.00 12.35 9.14
CA ARG A 42 22.88 13.72 8.58
C ARG A 42 24.18 14.26 7.98
N GLY A 43 25.33 13.93 8.55
CA GLY A 43 26.63 14.39 8.03
C GLY A 43 27.19 13.56 6.88
N ALA A 44 26.64 12.38 6.63
CA ALA A 44 27.20 11.38 5.72
C ALA A 44 26.22 10.85 4.67
N LEU A 45 24.92 11.19 4.74
CA LEU A 45 23.96 10.67 3.76
C LEU A 45 24.15 11.36 2.41
N PRO A 46 24.35 10.56 1.36
CA PRO A 46 24.02 11.03 0.03
C PRO A 46 22.52 11.43 0.06
N LYS A 47 22.16 12.43 -0.74
CA LYS A 47 20.81 12.88 -0.97
C LYS A 47 19.84 11.68 -0.96
N ILE A 48 18.87 11.66 -0.06
CA ILE A 48 17.88 10.59 -0.02
C ILE A 48 17.00 10.74 -1.26
N VAL A 49 16.94 9.69 -2.06
CA VAL A 49 16.16 9.67 -3.30
C VAL A 49 14.97 8.74 -3.08
N LEU A 50 13.77 9.25 -3.31
CA LEU A 50 12.52 8.52 -3.22
C LEU A 50 12.26 7.69 -4.49
N PRO A 51 11.36 6.69 -4.45
CA PRO A 51 10.96 5.91 -5.62
C PRO A 51 10.56 6.78 -6.81
N THR A 52 9.81 7.84 -6.59
CA THR A 52 9.39 8.82 -7.60
C THR A 52 10.54 9.68 -8.18
N GLY A 53 11.77 9.48 -7.75
CA GLY A 53 12.94 10.27 -8.15
C GLY A 53 13.07 11.63 -7.45
N ARG A 54 12.13 12.01 -6.57
CA ARG A 54 12.25 13.19 -5.71
C ARG A 54 13.30 12.98 -4.63
N THR A 55 13.76 14.06 -4.03
CA THR A 55 14.80 13.99 -2.98
C THR A 55 14.31 14.61 -1.69
N LEU A 56 14.87 14.18 -0.57
CA LEU A 56 14.55 14.73 0.74
C LEU A 56 15.73 15.51 1.33
N ALA A 57 15.41 16.64 1.96
CA ALA A 57 16.34 17.44 2.76
C ALA A 57 15.60 18.07 3.94
N PRO A 58 15.07 17.27 4.89
CA PRO A 58 14.28 17.79 6.00
C PRO A 58 15.13 18.71 6.89
N VAL A 59 14.50 19.79 7.38
CA VAL A 59 15.15 20.81 8.24
C VAL A 59 14.76 20.64 9.70
N GLY A 60 15.50 21.28 10.59
CA GLY A 60 15.25 21.26 12.04
C GLY A 60 15.78 19.99 12.73
N SER A 61 15.13 19.58 13.81
CA SER A 61 15.48 18.38 14.57
C SER A 61 14.58 17.21 14.18
N LEU A 62 15.15 16.03 14.02
CA LEU A 62 14.43 14.81 13.64
C LEU A 62 14.60 13.74 14.72
N ASN A 63 13.56 12.97 14.96
CA ASN A 63 13.68 11.68 15.64
C ASN A 63 12.78 10.65 14.95
N GLY A 64 13.21 9.39 14.95
CA GLY A 64 12.44 8.30 14.39
C GLY A 64 11.17 8.02 15.18
N THR A 65 10.13 7.58 14.50
CA THR A 65 8.90 7.08 15.08
C THR A 65 8.65 5.65 14.60
N PRO A 66 7.81 4.89 15.31
CA PRO A 66 7.27 3.66 14.73
C PRO A 66 6.57 3.89 13.39
N ASN A 67 6.17 2.80 12.75
CA ASN A 67 5.66 2.80 11.38
C ASN A 67 4.44 3.70 11.18
N LEU A 68 4.49 4.53 10.15
CA LEU A 68 3.40 5.34 9.63
C LEU A 68 2.71 6.21 10.71
N PRO A 69 3.40 7.20 11.31
CA PRO A 69 2.75 8.16 12.19
C PRO A 69 1.76 9.00 11.39
N THR A 70 0.54 9.12 11.92
CA THR A 70 -0.57 9.81 11.26
C THR A 70 -1.09 11.01 12.05
N MET A 71 -0.82 11.05 13.37
CA MET A 71 -1.32 12.12 14.23
C MET A 71 -0.34 12.43 15.36
N LEU A 72 -0.38 13.66 15.84
CA LEU A 72 0.35 14.09 17.03
C LEU A 72 -0.47 15.02 17.91
N ALA A 73 -0.15 15.04 19.18
CA ALA A 73 -0.69 16.00 20.15
C ALA A 73 0.41 16.49 21.08
N VAL A 74 0.39 17.78 21.44
CA VAL A 74 1.42 18.40 22.29
C VAL A 74 0.78 18.93 23.55
N GLN A 75 1.31 18.51 24.70
CA GLN A 75 0.85 18.98 26.02
C GLN A 75 1.94 18.79 27.09
N ASP A 76 2.02 19.72 28.03
CA ASP A 76 2.87 19.63 29.24
C ASP A 76 4.32 19.23 28.93
N GLY A 77 4.92 19.83 27.91
CA GLY A 77 6.29 19.56 27.48
C GLY A 77 6.50 18.19 26.82
N ARG A 78 5.43 17.51 26.42
CA ARG A 78 5.46 16.23 25.70
C ARG A 78 4.80 16.33 24.32
N VAL A 79 5.33 15.55 23.39
CA VAL A 79 4.71 15.28 22.09
C VAL A 79 4.29 13.81 22.08
N ALA A 80 3.00 13.56 22.02
CA ALA A 80 2.46 12.23 21.77
C ALA A 80 2.31 12.03 20.26
N VAL A 81 2.83 10.92 19.74
CA VAL A 81 2.76 10.56 18.31
C VAL A 81 2.05 9.24 18.19
N LEU A 82 0.94 9.23 17.46
CA LEU A 82 0.20 8.03 17.10
C LEU A 82 0.76 7.49 15.78
N ALA A 83 1.24 6.25 15.80
CA ALA A 83 1.73 5.54 14.62
C ALA A 83 0.78 4.38 14.29
N ASN A 84 0.24 4.43 13.09
CA ASN A 84 -0.83 3.57 12.61
C ASN A 84 -0.32 2.48 11.63
N GLY A 85 0.90 1.98 11.85
CA GLY A 85 1.56 1.05 10.95
C GLY A 85 0.78 -0.25 10.68
N ALA A 86 1.10 -0.87 9.57
CA ALA A 86 0.43 -2.09 9.11
C ALA A 86 0.65 -3.27 10.05
N THR A 87 1.80 -3.38 10.69
CA THR A 87 2.13 -4.49 11.61
C THR A 87 3.38 -4.19 12.42
N PRO A 88 3.66 -4.96 13.48
CA PRO A 88 2.75 -5.84 14.21
C PRO A 88 1.94 -5.08 15.23
N PHE A 89 2.26 -3.79 15.46
CA PHE A 89 1.68 -2.98 16.52
C PHE A 89 1.39 -1.58 16.01
N GLN A 90 0.30 -1.03 16.50
CA GLN A 90 0.08 0.41 16.51
C GLN A 90 0.61 0.97 17.82
N THR A 91 1.08 2.19 17.82
CA THR A 91 1.70 2.76 19.01
C THR A 91 1.28 4.21 19.22
N ILE A 92 1.29 4.62 20.49
CA ILE A 92 1.40 6.02 20.87
C ILE A 92 2.72 6.17 21.61
N THR A 93 3.63 6.93 21.04
CA THR A 93 4.97 7.15 21.58
C THR A 93 5.07 8.59 22.09
N PHE A 94 5.60 8.75 23.29
CA PHE A 94 5.76 10.05 23.92
C PHE A 94 7.21 10.51 23.82
N TYR A 95 7.38 11.75 23.39
CA TYR A 95 8.66 12.42 23.24
C TYR A 95 8.70 13.66 24.11
N ASP A 96 9.86 13.98 24.65
CA ASP A 96 10.12 15.29 25.25
C ASP A 96 10.04 16.37 24.17
N ALA A 97 9.22 17.38 24.38
CA ALA A 97 8.94 18.41 23.38
C ALA A 97 10.17 19.30 23.07
N GLN A 98 11.11 19.43 24.01
CA GLN A 98 12.30 20.23 23.81
C GLN A 98 13.39 19.48 23.05
N THR A 99 13.68 18.27 23.48
CA THR A 99 14.82 17.46 22.99
C THR A 99 14.45 16.44 21.95
N LEU A 100 13.18 16.12 21.77
CA LEU A 100 12.61 14.98 21.03
C LEU A 100 13.08 13.62 21.57
N HIS A 101 13.60 13.56 22.80
CA HIS A 101 13.96 12.27 23.39
C HIS A 101 12.71 11.46 23.68
N ARG A 102 12.71 10.19 23.28
CA ARG A 102 11.61 9.27 23.52
C ARG A 102 11.53 8.95 25.02
N GLN A 103 10.35 9.10 25.60
CA GLN A 103 10.12 8.91 27.02
C GLN A 103 9.39 7.61 27.35
N ASP A 104 8.26 7.37 26.69
CA ASP A 104 7.40 6.22 26.98
C ASP A 104 6.59 5.82 25.73
N ARG A 105 5.98 4.64 25.78
CA ARG A 105 5.21 4.10 24.66
C ARG A 105 4.01 3.26 25.11
N LEU A 106 2.87 3.43 24.45
CA LEU A 106 1.77 2.50 24.46
C LEU A 106 1.81 1.69 23.14
N ALA A 107 1.71 0.39 23.23
CA ALA A 107 1.56 -0.48 22.06
C ALA A 107 0.26 -1.29 22.14
N THR A 108 -0.40 -1.46 21.03
CA THR A 108 -1.60 -2.28 20.93
C THR A 108 -1.29 -3.66 20.37
N PHE A 109 -2.14 -4.61 20.75
CA PHE A 109 -2.16 -5.94 20.12
C PHE A 109 -3.53 -6.11 19.48
N PRO A 110 -3.59 -6.43 18.19
CA PRO A 110 -4.85 -6.67 17.51
C PRO A 110 -5.60 -7.82 18.19
N LYS A 111 -6.91 -7.70 18.20
CA LYS A 111 -7.79 -8.78 18.65
C LYS A 111 -7.54 -9.99 17.76
N ALA A 112 -7.09 -11.10 18.36
CA ALA A 112 -6.90 -12.33 17.59
C ALA A 112 -8.26 -12.75 17.01
N ALA A 113 -8.35 -12.82 15.68
CA ALA A 113 -9.51 -13.44 15.06
C ALA A 113 -9.59 -14.91 15.53
N PRO A 114 -10.78 -15.46 15.74
CA PRO A 114 -10.94 -16.85 16.13
C PRO A 114 -10.68 -17.75 14.92
N SER A 115 -9.43 -18.01 14.61
CA SER A 115 -9.04 -19.02 13.65
C SER A 115 -8.77 -20.33 14.38
N LYS A 116 -9.28 -21.43 13.85
CA LYS A 116 -8.90 -22.76 14.36
C LYS A 116 -7.44 -23.01 13.99
N PRO A 117 -6.58 -23.37 14.94
CA PRO A 117 -5.19 -23.68 14.64
C PRO A 117 -5.10 -24.88 13.70
N VAL A 118 -4.25 -24.78 12.71
CA VAL A 118 -3.85 -25.92 11.89
C VAL A 118 -2.66 -26.60 12.59
N ALA A 119 -2.83 -27.84 12.98
CA ALA A 119 -1.75 -28.63 13.54
C ALA A 119 -1.01 -29.33 12.40
N LEU A 120 0.26 -29.02 12.23
CA LEU A 120 1.16 -29.87 11.46
C LEU A 120 1.70 -30.92 12.42
N THR A 121 1.34 -32.18 12.21
CA THR A 121 1.86 -33.30 13.01
C THR A 121 3.10 -33.85 12.34
N THR A 122 4.18 -33.91 13.12
CA THR A 122 5.40 -34.60 12.71
C THR A 122 5.31 -36.09 12.98
N PRO A 123 6.08 -36.95 12.30
CA PRO A 123 6.26 -38.32 12.65
C PRO A 123 7.06 -38.43 13.96
N GLY A 124 6.46 -38.19 15.07
CA GLY A 124 7.10 -38.17 16.38
C GLY A 124 6.29 -37.45 17.46
N GLY A 125 5.12 -36.92 17.12
CA GLY A 125 4.13 -36.49 18.10
C GLY A 125 4.30 -35.08 18.68
N SER A 126 5.29 -34.28 18.24
CA SER A 126 5.37 -32.86 18.59
C SER A 126 4.75 -32.01 17.47
N GLY A 127 3.52 -31.58 17.66
CA GLY A 127 2.84 -30.75 16.69
C GLY A 127 3.27 -29.27 16.75
N ILE A 128 3.58 -28.70 15.60
CA ILE A 128 3.72 -27.26 15.45
C ILE A 128 2.36 -26.70 15.00
N LEU A 129 1.84 -25.76 15.78
CA LEU A 129 0.59 -25.10 15.43
C LEU A 129 0.88 -23.91 14.50
N LEU A 130 0.52 -24.04 13.24
CA LEU A 130 0.48 -22.94 12.30
C LEU A 130 -0.96 -22.46 12.13
N ASN A 131 -1.14 -21.18 12.22
CA ASN A 131 -2.40 -20.58 11.79
C ASN A 131 -2.39 -20.43 10.27
N PRO A 132 -3.50 -20.74 9.59
CA PRO A 132 -3.61 -20.45 8.19
C PRO A 132 -3.50 -18.95 7.98
N LEU A 133 -2.55 -18.54 7.17
CA LEU A 133 -2.46 -17.20 6.66
C LEU A 133 -3.50 -17.07 5.55
N HIS A 134 -4.38 -16.11 5.66
CA HIS A 134 -5.27 -15.80 4.56
C HIS A 134 -4.44 -15.08 3.48
N ALA A 135 -4.41 -15.65 2.31
CA ALA A 135 -3.88 -14.98 1.15
C ALA A 135 -4.64 -13.68 0.91
N GLY A 136 -3.93 -12.59 0.83
CA GLY A 136 -4.50 -11.24 0.61
C GLY A 136 -4.66 -10.41 1.87
N SER A 137 -4.40 -10.94 3.06
CA SER A 137 -4.26 -10.11 4.24
C SER A 137 -2.80 -9.94 4.59
N ALA A 138 -2.37 -8.72 4.79
CA ALA A 138 -1.05 -8.44 5.33
C ALA A 138 -0.90 -9.20 6.65
N GLY A 139 -0.22 -10.27 6.55
CA GLY A 139 -0.04 -11.34 7.49
C GLY A 139 -0.17 -11.00 8.96
N THR A 140 -1.31 -11.23 9.52
CA THR A 140 -1.45 -11.35 10.96
C THR A 140 -1.22 -12.81 11.32
N VAL A 141 -0.16 -13.11 12.06
CA VAL A 141 0.01 -14.42 12.68
C VAL A 141 -1.00 -14.51 13.82
N TYR A 142 -2.08 -15.23 13.61
CA TYR A 142 -3.06 -15.48 14.65
C TYR A 142 -2.54 -16.55 15.60
N VAL A 143 -2.66 -16.33 16.89
CA VAL A 143 -2.31 -17.29 17.93
C VAL A 143 -3.54 -17.57 18.77
N PRO A 144 -3.81 -18.84 19.05
CA PRO A 144 -4.93 -19.25 19.86
C PRO A 144 -5.00 -18.50 21.20
N GLN A 145 -6.22 -18.22 21.68
CA GLN A 145 -6.46 -17.52 22.94
C GLN A 145 -5.76 -18.16 24.15
N GLU A 146 -5.57 -19.48 24.13
CA GLU A 146 -4.84 -20.23 25.16
C GLU A 146 -3.39 -19.76 25.36
N ASN A 147 -2.82 -19.11 24.38
CA ASN A 147 -1.46 -18.59 24.40
C ASN A 147 -1.38 -17.06 24.49
N ALA A 148 -2.48 -16.34 24.67
CA ALA A 148 -2.48 -14.88 24.72
C ALA A 148 -1.53 -14.34 25.83
N ALA A 149 -1.56 -14.96 27.02
CA ALA A 149 -0.66 -14.60 28.11
C ALA A 149 0.82 -14.88 27.78
N ARG A 150 1.10 -16.01 27.11
CA ARG A 150 2.46 -16.37 26.67
C ARG A 150 2.95 -15.45 25.54
N LYS A 151 2.07 -14.98 24.67
CA LYS A 151 2.41 -14.01 23.63
C LYS A 151 2.59 -12.60 24.14
N ILE A 152 1.77 -12.19 25.09
CA ILE A 152 2.00 -10.95 25.80
C ILE A 152 3.36 -10.99 26.50
N ALA A 153 3.71 -12.14 27.09
CA ALA A 153 5.03 -12.35 27.68
C ALA A 153 6.15 -12.38 26.61
N GLN A 154 5.91 -13.01 25.47
CA GLN A 154 6.88 -13.09 24.37
C GLN A 154 7.00 -11.76 23.62
N ALA A 155 5.91 -11.04 23.41
CA ALA A 155 5.94 -9.69 22.89
C ALA A 155 6.62 -8.71 23.86
N LYS A 156 6.39 -8.86 25.17
CA LYS A 156 7.14 -8.13 26.21
C LYS A 156 8.62 -8.47 26.15
N ALA A 157 8.98 -9.74 25.99
CA ALA A 157 10.36 -10.21 25.87
C ALA A 157 10.99 -9.71 24.55
N THR A 158 10.24 -9.66 23.46
CA THR A 158 10.69 -9.14 22.16
C THR A 158 10.86 -7.62 22.22
N LEU A 159 9.90 -6.89 22.76
CA LEU A 159 10.01 -5.46 23.02
C LEU A 159 11.15 -5.14 24.01
N ALA A 160 11.42 -6.01 24.97
CA ALA A 160 12.56 -5.90 25.88
C ALA A 160 13.89 -6.29 25.23
N ALA A 161 13.90 -7.22 24.28
CA ALA A 161 15.09 -7.62 23.53
C ALA A 161 15.44 -6.66 22.38
N GLU A 162 14.46 -5.94 21.85
CA GLU A 162 14.64 -4.86 20.88
C GLU A 162 15.17 -3.58 21.56
N SER A 163 15.14 -3.55 22.87
CA SER A 163 15.61 -2.43 23.65
C SER A 163 17.06 -2.67 24.11
N ASN A 164 17.96 -1.84 23.66
CA ASN A 164 19.22 -1.52 24.30
C ASN A 164 19.03 -1.36 25.83
N PRO A 165 20.06 -1.55 26.70
CA PRO A 165 19.93 -1.54 28.16
C PRO A 165 19.22 -0.35 28.83
N ARG A 166 18.72 0.58 28.07
CA ARG A 166 17.75 1.62 28.45
C ARG A 166 16.39 1.35 27.85
N ALA A 167 15.83 0.17 28.14
CA ALA A 167 14.49 -0.21 27.69
C ALA A 167 13.48 0.91 27.98
N ILE A 168 12.80 1.37 26.92
CA ILE A 168 11.71 2.34 27.07
C ILE A 168 10.52 1.59 27.70
N PRO A 169 9.98 2.08 28.81
CA PRO A 169 8.79 1.50 29.39
C PRO A 169 7.69 1.41 28.33
N THR A 170 7.05 0.27 28.21
CA THR A 170 5.96 0.07 27.25
C THR A 170 4.74 -0.47 27.97
N ALA A 171 3.68 0.31 27.99
CA ALA A 171 2.37 -0.14 28.38
C ALA A 171 1.72 -0.91 27.23
N LEU A 172 0.95 -1.95 27.55
CA LEU A 172 0.29 -2.79 26.55
C LEU A 172 -1.22 -2.62 26.65
N LEU A 173 -1.86 -2.29 25.53
CA LEU A 173 -3.30 -2.28 25.37
C LEU A 173 -3.70 -3.52 24.58
N SER A 174 -4.28 -4.52 25.24
CA SER A 174 -4.73 -5.75 24.61
C SER A 174 -6.14 -5.59 24.02
N HIS A 175 -6.38 -6.25 22.89
CA HIS A 175 -7.70 -6.31 22.24
C HIS A 175 -8.27 -4.95 21.81
N SER A 176 -7.43 -3.99 21.50
CA SER A 176 -7.80 -2.70 20.95
C SER A 176 -6.88 -2.33 19.81
N ASP A 177 -7.43 -1.60 18.86
CA ASP A 177 -6.68 -0.95 17.79
C ASP A 177 -6.48 0.53 18.15
N LEU A 178 -5.63 1.20 17.39
CA LEU A 178 -5.52 2.65 17.32
C LEU A 178 -5.74 3.08 15.87
N PHE A 179 -6.29 4.28 15.69
CA PHE A 179 -6.48 4.79 14.35
C PHE A 179 -5.86 6.19 14.20
N GLN A 180 -6.57 7.20 13.72
CA GLN A 180 -5.95 8.49 13.41
C GLN A 180 -6.23 9.59 14.46
N GLY A 181 -7.11 9.37 15.40
CA GLY A 181 -7.48 10.39 16.38
C GLY A 181 -6.59 10.39 17.62
N LEU A 182 -6.02 11.54 17.94
CA LEU A 182 -5.26 11.77 19.18
C LEU A 182 -5.45 13.20 19.64
N ALA A 183 -5.94 13.40 20.86
CA ALA A 183 -6.15 14.71 21.45
C ALA A 183 -5.57 14.81 22.85
N ALA A 184 -4.99 15.97 23.16
CA ALA A 184 -4.62 16.35 24.51
C ALA A 184 -5.86 16.84 25.29
N GLY A 185 -5.93 16.54 26.58
CA GLY A 185 -7.02 16.91 27.44
C GLY A 185 -6.59 17.42 28.82
N PRO A 186 -7.54 17.81 29.69
CA PRO A 186 -7.23 18.32 31.00
C PRO A 186 -6.42 17.36 31.86
N GLY A 187 -5.56 17.90 32.72
CA GLY A 187 -4.82 17.10 33.70
C GLY A 187 -3.75 16.17 33.17
N GLY A 188 -3.18 16.47 32.00
CA GLY A 188 -2.12 15.64 31.38
C GLY A 188 -2.66 14.35 30.72
N GLN A 189 -3.96 14.30 30.46
CA GLN A 189 -4.58 13.17 29.78
C GLN A 189 -4.48 13.31 28.26
N PHE A 190 -4.48 12.17 27.57
CA PHE A 190 -4.64 12.08 26.14
C PHE A 190 -5.78 11.11 25.81
N TYR A 191 -6.44 11.37 24.70
CA TYR A 191 -7.52 10.53 24.19
C TYR A 191 -7.15 10.05 22.78
N ALA A 192 -7.30 8.75 22.54
CA ALA A 192 -6.98 8.15 21.26
C ALA A 192 -8.13 7.28 20.75
N THR A 193 -8.39 7.34 19.46
CA THR A 193 -9.45 6.58 18.79
C THR A 193 -8.96 5.19 18.38
N GLY A 194 -9.86 4.22 18.44
CA GLY A 194 -9.56 2.80 18.25
C GLY A 194 -10.05 2.21 16.92
N GLY A 195 -10.43 3.03 15.92
CA GLY A 195 -10.81 2.52 14.60
C GLY A 195 -11.72 1.27 14.65
N GLY A 196 -11.21 0.16 14.15
CA GLY A 196 -11.94 -1.12 14.12
C GLY A 196 -12.34 -1.69 15.47
N SER A 197 -11.85 -1.15 16.57
CA SER A 197 -12.24 -1.55 17.93
C SER A 197 -13.47 -0.81 18.48
N ASP A 198 -14.02 0.15 17.74
CA ASP A 198 -15.17 0.95 18.15
C ASP A 198 -15.04 1.61 19.53
N ASN A 199 -13.83 2.08 19.86
CA ASN A 199 -13.60 2.67 21.19
C ASN A 199 -12.76 3.96 21.12
N VAL A 200 -12.78 4.68 22.23
CA VAL A 200 -11.82 5.76 22.55
C VAL A 200 -11.17 5.42 23.89
N VAL A 201 -9.85 5.47 23.92
CA VAL A 201 -9.09 5.21 25.15
C VAL A 201 -8.58 6.50 25.77
N THR A 202 -8.63 6.59 27.09
CA THR A 202 -8.00 7.66 27.86
C THR A 202 -6.65 7.20 28.38
N LEU A 203 -5.63 7.99 28.11
CA LEU A 203 -4.27 7.77 28.53
C LEU A 203 -3.88 8.80 29.58
N SER A 204 -3.21 8.38 30.62
CA SER A 204 -2.58 9.26 31.60
C SER A 204 -1.09 8.97 31.64
N VAL A 205 -0.28 10.02 31.58
CA VAL A 205 1.19 9.92 31.68
C VAL A 205 1.61 10.43 33.05
N MET A 206 2.01 9.52 33.91
CA MET A 206 2.47 9.84 35.26
C MET A 206 3.88 9.27 35.51
N HIS A 207 4.81 10.10 35.93
CA HIS A 207 6.19 9.68 36.24
C HIS A 207 6.82 8.93 35.04
N ASP A 208 6.64 9.46 33.86
CA ASP A 208 7.10 8.87 32.59
C ASP A 208 6.58 7.43 32.31
N GLN A 209 5.39 7.12 32.85
CA GLN A 209 4.68 5.87 32.55
C GLN A 209 3.29 6.17 32.00
N VAL A 210 3.03 5.65 30.81
CA VAL A 210 1.72 5.67 30.18
C VAL A 210 0.82 4.61 30.82
N LYS A 211 -0.42 5.00 31.13
CA LYS A 211 -1.48 4.09 31.59
C LYS A 211 -2.77 4.36 30.85
N VAL A 212 -3.44 3.32 30.43
CA VAL A 212 -4.83 3.41 30.00
C VAL A 212 -5.70 3.47 31.24
N THR A 213 -6.42 4.57 31.40
CA THR A 213 -7.24 4.83 32.61
C THR A 213 -8.71 4.57 32.36
N HIS A 214 -9.18 4.74 31.13
CA HIS A 214 -10.56 4.51 30.75
C HIS A 214 -10.69 4.12 29.29
N GLN A 215 -11.83 3.46 28.93
CA GLN A 215 -12.19 3.09 27.58
C GLN A 215 -13.69 3.33 27.37
N TYR A 216 -14.05 4.12 26.37
CA TYR A 216 -15.42 4.38 25.95
C TYR A 216 -15.73 3.54 24.72
N THR A 217 -16.81 2.78 24.74
CA THR A 217 -17.28 2.00 23.60
C THR A 217 -18.32 2.80 22.80
N LEU A 218 -18.13 2.87 21.49
CA LEU A 218 -19.00 3.56 20.56
C LEU A 218 -19.86 2.57 19.77
N GLN A 219 -20.98 3.04 19.26
CA GLN A 219 -21.94 2.19 18.55
C GLN A 219 -22.31 2.82 17.21
N TRP A 220 -22.29 2.01 16.19
CA TRP A 220 -22.84 2.40 14.89
C TRP A 220 -24.30 2.86 14.99
N GLN A 221 -24.66 3.90 14.23
CA GLN A 221 -25.99 4.50 14.26
C GLN A 221 -26.74 4.31 12.94
N PRO A 222 -27.95 3.78 12.96
CA PRO A 222 -28.77 3.58 11.76
C PRO A 222 -29.49 4.87 11.34
N PHE A 223 -28.76 5.91 10.98
CA PHE A 223 -29.38 7.14 10.49
C PHE A 223 -30.08 6.92 9.15
N PRO A 224 -31.31 7.46 8.93
CA PRO A 224 -32.11 7.20 7.74
C PRO A 224 -31.47 7.60 6.41
N ARG A 225 -30.46 8.45 6.45
CA ARG A 225 -29.71 8.93 5.28
C ARG A 225 -28.28 8.42 5.25
N ASN A 226 -27.98 7.37 5.95
CA ASN A 226 -26.75 6.62 5.66
C ASN A 226 -26.89 6.02 4.27
N GLN A 227 -26.69 6.89 3.26
CA GLN A 227 -26.88 6.58 1.84
C GLN A 227 -25.76 5.70 1.30
N TYR A 228 -24.75 5.45 2.12
CA TYR A 228 -23.58 4.69 1.69
C TYR A 228 -23.78 3.23 2.11
N PRO A 229 -24.02 2.34 1.14
CA PRO A 229 -24.19 0.91 1.40
C PRO A 229 -22.90 0.22 1.88
N TYR A 230 -21.82 0.97 2.01
CA TYR A 230 -20.53 0.50 2.49
C TYR A 230 -20.46 0.52 4.00
N GLN A 231 -21.51 0.01 4.61
CA GLN A 231 -21.39 -0.46 5.96
C GLN A 231 -20.53 -1.71 5.93
N TYR A 232 -19.31 -1.44 6.26
CA TYR A 232 -18.30 -2.38 6.20
C TYR A 232 -18.60 -3.50 7.19
N GLN A 233 -18.72 -4.68 6.72
CA GLN A 233 -18.68 -5.89 7.54
C GLN A 233 -17.27 -6.42 7.47
N GLY A 234 -16.46 -6.13 8.49
CA GLY A 234 -15.17 -6.75 8.64
C GLY A 234 -15.27 -8.26 8.45
N ASN A 235 -14.25 -8.91 7.93
CA ASN A 235 -14.23 -10.35 7.61
C ASN A 235 -14.76 -11.23 8.72
N HIS A 236 -14.73 -10.75 9.95
CA HIS A 236 -15.15 -11.47 11.14
C HIS A 236 -16.16 -10.70 12.00
N GLN A 237 -16.56 -9.50 11.58
CA GLN A 237 -17.48 -8.69 12.35
C GLN A 237 -18.90 -8.82 11.80
N LYS A 238 -19.77 -9.37 12.63
CA LYS A 238 -21.22 -9.53 12.31
C LYS A 238 -22.02 -8.24 12.44
N LYS A 239 -21.38 -7.13 12.85
CA LYS A 239 -22.05 -5.85 13.13
C LYS A 239 -21.34 -4.72 12.41
N PRO A 240 -22.07 -3.71 11.91
CA PRO A 240 -21.48 -2.52 11.37
C PRO A 240 -20.71 -1.76 12.46
N LEU A 241 -19.61 -1.09 12.06
CA LEU A 241 -18.72 -0.35 12.94
C LEU A 241 -19.06 1.13 12.95
N PHE A 242 -18.89 1.78 14.11
CA PHE A 242 -18.80 3.22 14.20
C PHE A 242 -17.53 3.73 13.54
N TYR A 243 -16.44 3.05 13.81
CA TYR A 243 -15.08 3.33 13.33
C TYR A 243 -14.61 4.72 13.75
N PRO A 244 -14.30 4.95 15.04
CA PRO A 244 -13.86 6.25 15.54
C PRO A 244 -12.57 6.68 14.89
N ASP A 245 -12.55 7.89 14.31
CA ASP A 245 -11.44 8.46 13.57
C ASP A 245 -10.81 9.64 14.34
N SER A 246 -11.37 10.83 14.27
CA SER A 246 -10.84 12.00 14.97
C SER A 246 -11.50 12.22 16.32
N VAL A 247 -10.78 12.86 17.24
CA VAL A 247 -11.31 13.23 18.57
C VAL A 247 -10.88 14.64 18.96
N VAL A 248 -11.79 15.40 19.56
CA VAL A 248 -11.49 16.68 20.19
C VAL A 248 -12.12 16.75 21.58
N VAL A 249 -11.45 17.44 22.50
CA VAL A 249 -11.91 17.61 23.88
C VAL A 249 -12.60 18.96 24.03
N GLY A 250 -13.82 18.95 24.53
CA GLY A 250 -14.53 20.17 24.88
C GLY A 250 -13.93 20.85 26.10
N PRO A 251 -13.42 22.09 26.00
CA PRO A 251 -12.61 22.70 27.07
C PRO A 251 -13.40 23.06 28.31
N LEU A 252 -14.72 23.19 28.20
CA LEU A 252 -15.57 23.72 29.27
C LEU A 252 -16.68 22.76 29.75
N ASP A 253 -16.95 21.71 29.00
CA ASP A 253 -18.12 20.85 29.24
C ASP A 253 -17.78 19.39 29.52
N HIS A 254 -16.52 19.06 29.63
CA HIS A 254 -16.04 17.70 29.92
C HIS A 254 -16.59 16.63 28.97
N HIS A 255 -16.73 16.98 27.69
CA HIS A 255 -17.13 16.03 26.66
C HIS A 255 -16.01 15.76 25.65
N LEU A 256 -16.01 14.53 25.10
CA LEU A 256 -15.28 14.20 23.88
C LEU A 256 -16.23 14.27 22.69
N TYR A 257 -15.73 14.78 21.60
CA TYR A 257 -16.43 14.76 20.30
C TYR A 257 -15.63 13.93 19.35
N VAL A 258 -16.25 12.88 18.79
CA VAL A 258 -15.55 11.82 18.05
C VAL A 258 -16.27 11.57 16.72
N THR A 259 -15.54 11.65 15.62
CA THR A 259 -16.08 11.28 14.30
C THR A 259 -16.16 9.76 14.17
N GLY A 260 -17.24 9.27 13.57
CA GLY A 260 -17.46 7.85 13.24
C GLY A 260 -17.46 7.66 11.74
N MET A 261 -16.30 7.32 11.19
CA MET A 261 -16.07 7.29 9.75
C MET A 261 -17.06 6.37 9.01
N LEU A 262 -17.30 5.16 9.52
CA LEU A 262 -18.24 4.20 8.90
C LEU A 262 -19.69 4.34 9.39
N SER A 263 -19.91 5.20 10.39
CA SER A 263 -21.25 5.49 10.91
C SER A 263 -21.82 6.83 10.39
N ASN A 264 -21.04 7.58 9.62
CA ASN A 264 -21.43 8.90 9.10
C ASN A 264 -21.93 9.82 10.20
N SER A 265 -21.31 9.77 11.37
CA SER A 265 -21.83 10.42 12.57
C SER A 265 -20.73 11.03 13.44
N LEU A 266 -21.16 11.99 14.26
CA LEU A 266 -20.37 12.54 15.34
C LEU A 266 -20.96 12.06 16.66
N ALA A 267 -20.12 11.51 17.53
CA ALA A 267 -20.46 11.14 18.90
C ALA A 267 -20.05 12.23 19.87
N ARG A 268 -20.89 12.55 20.86
CA ARG A 268 -20.56 13.33 22.05
C ARG A 268 -20.54 12.42 23.26
N ILE A 269 -19.41 12.26 23.91
CA ILE A 269 -19.24 11.40 25.08
C ILE A 269 -19.04 12.27 26.31
N ASP A 270 -19.87 12.11 27.33
CA ASP A 270 -19.65 12.67 28.66
C ASP A 270 -18.50 11.91 29.34
N ILE A 271 -17.40 12.56 29.63
CA ILE A 271 -16.18 11.93 30.15
C ILE A 271 -16.39 11.25 31.49
N ALA A 272 -17.25 11.83 32.35
CA ALA A 272 -17.49 11.32 33.69
C ALA A 272 -18.40 10.09 33.72
N THR A 273 -19.43 10.08 32.87
CA THR A 273 -20.48 9.05 32.89
C THR A 273 -20.38 8.03 31.76
N GLY A 274 -19.63 8.34 30.70
CA GLY A 274 -19.56 7.54 29.48
C GLY A 274 -20.85 7.61 28.60
N LYS A 275 -21.83 8.42 29.01
CA LYS A 275 -23.07 8.59 28.21
C LYS A 275 -22.71 9.21 26.86
N THR A 276 -23.26 8.63 25.79
CA THR A 276 -22.96 9.04 24.42
C THR A 276 -24.23 9.43 23.67
N ASP A 277 -24.21 10.62 23.07
CA ASP A 277 -25.22 11.11 22.12
C ASP A 277 -24.62 11.14 20.72
N TYR A 278 -25.43 10.98 19.68
CA TYR A 278 -24.96 10.91 18.27
C TYR A 278 -25.74 11.85 17.36
N VAL A 279 -25.06 12.39 16.34
CA VAL A 279 -25.68 13.17 15.25
C VAL A 279 -25.07 12.76 13.90
N ASN A 280 -25.86 12.75 12.83
CA ASN A 280 -25.37 12.51 11.48
C ASN A 280 -24.62 13.73 10.92
N VAL A 281 -23.45 13.52 10.32
CA VAL A 281 -22.55 14.60 9.88
C VAL A 281 -21.90 14.35 8.50
N GLY A 282 -22.61 13.69 7.61
CA GLY A 282 -22.12 13.49 6.23
C GLY A 282 -21.47 12.13 6.01
N ALA A 283 -20.65 12.03 4.98
CA ALA A 283 -20.08 10.77 4.51
C ALA A 283 -18.61 10.66 4.91
N PHE A 284 -18.22 9.57 5.54
CA PHE A 284 -16.86 9.36 6.00
C PHE A 284 -16.29 10.58 6.76
N PRO A 285 -16.95 11.04 7.85
CA PRO A 285 -16.47 12.18 8.61
C PRO A 285 -15.07 11.88 9.16
N PHE A 286 -14.10 12.73 8.79
CA PHE A 286 -12.70 12.51 9.07
C PHE A 286 -12.24 13.35 10.27
N ALA A 287 -12.06 14.64 10.12
CA ALA A 287 -11.60 15.53 11.19
C ALA A 287 -12.74 16.25 11.90
N VAL A 288 -12.52 16.62 13.17
CA VAL A 288 -13.39 17.51 13.93
C VAL A 288 -12.58 18.54 14.68
N VAL A 289 -13.02 19.81 14.64
CA VAL A 289 -12.42 20.91 15.43
C VAL A 289 -13.49 21.74 16.12
N LEU A 290 -13.09 22.46 17.18
CA LEU A 290 -13.87 23.46 17.86
C LEU A 290 -13.60 24.84 17.23
N ALA A 291 -14.64 25.57 16.88
CA ALA A 291 -14.57 26.91 16.32
C ALA A 291 -15.51 27.87 17.10
N ASP A 292 -15.43 29.16 16.79
CA ASP A 292 -16.29 30.17 17.36
C ASP A 292 -16.30 30.15 18.88
N GLN A 293 -15.12 30.28 19.52
CA GLN A 293 -14.91 30.18 20.97
C GLN A 293 -15.48 28.88 21.58
N GLY A 294 -15.42 27.80 20.82
CA GLY A 294 -15.92 26.49 21.24
C GLY A 294 -17.43 26.34 21.20
N ARG A 295 -18.17 27.26 20.57
CA ARG A 295 -19.63 27.13 20.40
C ARG A 295 -20.00 26.13 19.30
N ARG A 296 -19.15 25.94 18.32
CA ARG A 296 -19.39 25.14 17.15
C ARG A 296 -18.39 24.01 17.03
N LEU A 297 -18.86 22.92 16.50
CA LEU A 297 -18.06 21.82 15.99
C LEU A 297 -18.10 21.87 14.48
N VAL A 298 -16.95 21.74 13.84
CA VAL A 298 -16.82 21.65 12.40
C VAL A 298 -16.24 20.30 12.07
N VAL A 299 -16.92 19.55 11.21
CA VAL A 299 -16.57 18.17 10.84
C VAL A 299 -16.28 18.15 9.35
N SER A 300 -15.13 17.65 8.94
CA SER A 300 -14.84 17.44 7.52
C SER A 300 -15.60 16.21 6.98
N ASP A 301 -16.24 16.41 5.85
CA ASP A 301 -17.01 15.39 5.12
C ASP A 301 -16.11 14.80 4.02
N TRP A 302 -15.20 13.90 4.42
CA TRP A 302 -14.15 13.37 3.56
C TRP A 302 -14.68 12.70 2.30
N GLY A 303 -15.77 11.93 2.45
CA GLY A 303 -16.49 11.31 1.35
C GLY A 303 -17.52 12.23 0.69
N GLY A 304 -17.54 13.50 1.03
CA GLY A 304 -18.41 14.51 0.48
C GLY A 304 -17.63 15.66 -0.17
N ASN A 305 -18.13 16.89 -0.03
CA ASN A 305 -17.54 18.04 -0.71
C ASN A 305 -17.39 19.30 0.17
N GLY A 306 -17.23 19.14 1.47
CA GLY A 306 -17.09 20.30 2.36
C GLY A 306 -17.07 19.93 3.83
N VAL A 307 -17.66 20.79 4.65
CA VAL A 307 -17.72 20.61 6.10
C VAL A 307 -19.13 20.74 6.65
N ILE A 308 -19.41 20.01 7.71
CA ILE A 308 -20.68 20.06 8.46
C ILE A 308 -20.44 20.90 9.73
N VAL A 309 -21.26 21.90 9.95
CA VAL A 309 -21.23 22.76 11.14
C VAL A 309 -22.33 22.32 12.12
N VAL A 310 -21.93 22.02 13.37
CA VAL A 310 -22.82 21.51 14.41
C VAL A 310 -22.77 22.46 15.63
N ASP A 311 -23.94 22.81 16.17
CA ASP A 311 -24.02 23.49 17.48
C ASP A 311 -23.56 22.53 18.58
N ARG A 312 -22.48 22.88 19.28
CA ARG A 312 -21.86 21.99 20.24
C ARG A 312 -22.78 21.63 21.41
N LYS A 313 -23.58 22.59 21.89
CA LYS A 313 -24.43 22.39 23.07
C LYS A 313 -25.60 21.46 22.77
N THR A 314 -26.26 21.66 21.65
CA THR A 314 -27.49 20.94 21.27
C THR A 314 -27.24 19.72 20.38
N LEU A 315 -26.07 19.59 19.77
CA LEU A 315 -25.74 18.65 18.69
C LEU A 315 -26.66 18.84 17.45
N HIS A 316 -27.22 20.02 17.27
CA HIS A 316 -28.00 20.30 16.06
C HIS A 316 -27.06 20.67 14.90
N VAL A 317 -27.27 20.07 13.73
CA VAL A 317 -26.58 20.43 12.50
C VAL A 317 -27.07 21.81 12.04
N LEU A 318 -26.20 22.79 12.04
CA LEU A 318 -26.48 24.16 11.60
C LEU A 318 -26.50 24.31 10.07
N GLY A 319 -25.63 23.57 9.38
CA GLY A 319 -25.56 23.55 7.94
C GLY A 319 -24.35 22.82 7.39
N HIS A 320 -24.30 22.76 6.07
CA HIS A 320 -23.17 22.26 5.29
C HIS A 320 -22.56 23.42 4.51
N ILE A 321 -21.23 23.53 4.51
CA ILE A 321 -20.48 24.50 3.72
C ILE A 321 -19.70 23.72 2.67
N ALA A 322 -20.07 23.85 1.41
CA ALA A 322 -19.33 23.23 0.32
C ALA A 322 -18.01 23.96 0.06
N THR A 323 -16.92 23.23 -0.04
CA THR A 323 -15.58 23.76 -0.38
C THR A 323 -15.23 23.51 -1.84
N GLY A 324 -15.93 22.58 -2.49
CA GLY A 324 -15.77 22.28 -3.90
C GLY A 324 -17.01 21.66 -4.54
N PRO A 325 -16.91 21.21 -5.79
CA PRO A 325 -18.02 20.55 -6.47
C PRO A 325 -18.38 19.22 -5.77
N ALA A 326 -19.66 18.90 -5.83
CA ALA A 326 -20.13 17.60 -5.39
C ALA A 326 -19.53 16.51 -6.28
N GLU A 327 -19.05 15.47 -5.64
CA GLU A 327 -18.58 14.28 -6.33
C GLU A 327 -19.73 13.36 -6.73
N GLY A 328 -19.40 12.42 -7.56
CA GLY A 328 -20.31 11.33 -7.89
C GLY A 328 -20.40 11.04 -9.38
N PRO A 329 -21.13 9.98 -9.73
CA PRO A 329 -21.20 9.51 -11.12
C PRO A 329 -21.91 10.46 -12.05
N ALA A 330 -22.84 11.27 -11.54
CA ALA A 330 -23.53 12.27 -12.34
C ALA A 330 -22.60 13.38 -12.83
N THR A 331 -21.49 13.64 -12.09
CA THR A 331 -20.51 14.65 -12.42
C THR A 331 -19.26 14.06 -13.07
N ALA A 332 -19.07 12.74 -13.02
CA ALA A 332 -17.84 12.04 -13.40
C ALA A 332 -16.60 12.69 -12.76
N ALA A 333 -16.73 13.19 -11.53
CA ALA A 333 -15.70 13.89 -10.79
C ALA A 333 -15.33 13.09 -9.54
N ALA A 334 -14.05 13.02 -9.25
CA ALA A 334 -13.55 12.63 -7.97
C ALA A 334 -13.84 13.73 -6.92
N GLY A 335 -13.94 13.36 -5.66
CA GLY A 335 -14.19 14.29 -4.57
C GLY A 335 -13.05 15.28 -4.34
N VAL A 336 -13.33 16.31 -3.59
CA VAL A 336 -12.31 17.26 -3.12
C VAL A 336 -11.53 16.75 -1.93
N HIS A 337 -12.06 15.76 -1.21
CA HIS A 337 -11.53 15.13 -0.01
C HIS A 337 -11.20 16.16 1.08
N PRO A 338 -12.21 16.76 1.74
CA PRO A 338 -11.97 17.63 2.88
C PRO A 338 -11.36 16.82 4.04
N THR A 339 -10.08 17.03 4.32
CA THR A 339 -9.29 16.29 5.33
C THR A 339 -9.11 17.12 6.59
N ALA A 340 -7.92 17.68 6.77
CA ALA A 340 -7.55 18.42 7.96
C ALA A 340 -8.33 19.74 8.12
N LEU A 341 -8.55 20.10 9.37
CA LEU A 341 -9.22 21.34 9.78
C LEU A 341 -8.32 22.12 10.74
N ALA A 342 -8.30 23.43 10.60
CA ALA A 342 -7.66 24.32 11.58
C ALA A 342 -8.54 25.54 11.84
N ALA A 343 -9.01 25.68 13.08
CA ALA A 343 -9.79 26.84 13.48
C ALA A 343 -8.89 28.06 13.72
N VAL A 344 -9.34 29.23 13.30
CA VAL A 344 -8.71 30.49 13.68
C VAL A 344 -9.04 30.76 15.15
N PRO A 345 -8.04 31.03 15.99
CA PRO A 345 -8.27 31.30 17.41
C PRO A 345 -9.29 32.42 17.62
N ASP A 346 -10.23 32.21 18.54
CA ASP A 346 -11.26 33.14 18.98
C ASP A 346 -12.25 33.63 17.89
N GLY A 347 -12.14 33.10 16.66
CA GLY A 347 -12.99 33.47 15.51
C GLY A 347 -13.94 32.36 15.06
N PRO A 348 -14.86 32.68 14.13
CA PRO A 348 -15.73 31.71 13.50
C PRO A 348 -15.07 30.98 12.34
N ASP A 349 -13.90 31.45 11.89
CA ASP A 349 -13.27 30.99 10.68
C ASP A 349 -12.51 29.65 10.89
N VAL A 350 -12.61 28.78 9.90
CA VAL A 350 -11.93 27.48 9.88
C VAL A 350 -11.31 27.29 8.50
N PHE A 351 -10.05 26.89 8.47
CA PHE A 351 -9.38 26.41 7.27
C PHE A 351 -9.66 24.93 7.07
N VAL A 352 -10.00 24.56 5.84
CA VAL A 352 -10.32 23.20 5.39
C VAL A 352 -9.33 22.81 4.31
N ALA A 353 -8.59 21.73 4.51
CA ALA A 353 -7.74 21.18 3.48
C ALA A 353 -8.55 20.27 2.54
N ASP A 354 -8.64 20.62 1.29
CA ASP A 354 -9.22 19.80 0.22
C ASP A 354 -8.08 19.05 -0.48
N ALA A 355 -7.69 17.91 0.08
CA ALA A 355 -6.45 17.22 -0.26
C ALA A 355 -6.37 16.80 -1.74
N ASN A 356 -7.45 16.27 -2.28
CA ASN A 356 -7.47 15.74 -3.66
C ASN A 356 -7.35 16.80 -4.75
N VAL A 357 -7.52 18.08 -4.41
CA VAL A 357 -7.52 19.19 -5.38
C VAL A 357 -6.47 20.27 -5.09
N ASP A 358 -5.59 20.05 -4.11
CA ASP A 358 -4.54 20.99 -3.67
C ASP A 358 -5.08 22.37 -3.32
N LYS A 359 -6.07 22.43 -2.44
CA LYS A 359 -6.65 23.67 -1.98
C LYS A 359 -6.76 23.70 -0.46
N VAL A 360 -6.66 24.90 0.09
CA VAL A 360 -7.12 25.19 1.44
C VAL A 360 -8.23 26.23 1.37
N VAL A 361 -9.39 25.90 1.90
CA VAL A 361 -10.58 26.78 1.85
C VAL A 361 -10.85 27.34 3.23
N GLU A 362 -10.92 28.64 3.34
CA GLU A 362 -11.38 29.32 4.54
C GLU A 362 -12.91 29.42 4.53
N VAL A 363 -13.54 28.97 5.61
CA VAL A 363 -15.00 28.98 5.78
C VAL A 363 -15.38 29.75 7.04
N ASP A 364 -16.42 30.58 6.94
CA ASP A 364 -17.04 31.25 8.10
C ASP A 364 -18.20 30.40 8.61
N THR A 365 -18.02 29.85 9.78
CA THR A 365 -19.01 29.00 10.43
C THR A 365 -20.22 29.78 10.96
N ALA A 366 -20.12 31.11 11.12
CA ALA A 366 -21.22 31.95 11.57
C ALA A 366 -22.22 32.23 10.44
N THR A 367 -21.70 32.53 9.25
CA THR A 367 -22.51 32.78 8.05
C THR A 367 -22.80 31.54 7.24
N LEU A 368 -22.13 30.44 7.53
CA LEU A 368 -22.18 29.15 6.80
C LEU A 368 -21.77 29.32 5.31
N ARG A 369 -20.67 30.02 5.06
CA ARG A 369 -20.20 30.31 3.70
C ARG A 369 -18.69 30.14 3.57
N PRO A 370 -18.20 29.74 2.40
CA PRO A 370 -16.78 29.87 2.10
C PRO A 370 -16.40 31.35 2.00
N VAL A 371 -15.24 31.70 2.52
CA VAL A 371 -14.67 33.07 2.53
C VAL A 371 -13.65 33.22 1.43
N ARG A 372 -12.72 32.28 1.35
CA ARG A 372 -11.57 32.36 0.45
C ARG A 372 -11.06 30.97 0.09
N VAL A 373 -10.47 30.86 -1.10
CA VAL A 373 -9.77 29.67 -1.57
C VAL A 373 -8.29 29.99 -1.76
N ILE A 374 -7.43 29.24 -1.10
CA ILE A 374 -5.98 29.26 -1.26
C ILE A 374 -5.59 28.10 -2.16
N ASN A 375 -4.83 28.38 -3.22
CA ASN A 375 -4.30 27.34 -4.09
C ASN A 375 -2.94 26.88 -3.56
N ASP A 376 -2.85 25.63 -3.18
CA ASP A 376 -1.68 25.03 -2.52
C ASP A 376 -0.77 24.26 -3.49
N ARG A 377 -0.82 24.56 -4.77
CA ARG A 377 0.04 23.97 -5.77
C ARG A 377 1.45 24.57 -5.74
N PRO A 378 2.51 23.77 -6.04
CA PRO A 378 3.89 24.25 -5.92
C PRO A 378 4.23 25.38 -6.88
N TYR A 379 3.60 25.42 -8.07
CA TYR A 379 3.77 26.47 -9.08
C TYR A 379 2.48 26.67 -9.90
N HIS A 380 2.41 27.78 -10.59
CA HIS A 380 1.29 28.06 -11.49
C HIS A 380 1.15 26.96 -12.57
N ASN A 381 -0.03 26.47 -12.81
CA ASN A 381 -0.33 25.34 -13.72
C ASN A 381 0.21 23.96 -13.30
N ALA A 382 0.67 23.79 -12.06
CA ALA A 382 0.88 22.44 -11.53
C ALA A 382 -0.47 21.70 -11.48
N LEU A 383 -0.44 20.42 -11.81
CA LEU A 383 -1.59 19.55 -11.59
C LEU A 383 -1.68 19.16 -10.11
N PRO A 384 -2.79 18.57 -9.65
CA PRO A 384 -2.94 18.10 -8.27
C PRO A 384 -1.90 17.06 -7.88
N GLY A 385 -1.59 17.03 -6.57
CA GLY A 385 -0.66 16.07 -5.99
C GLY A 385 0.13 16.62 -4.82
N SER A 386 -0.16 17.86 -4.33
CA SER A 386 0.42 18.37 -3.09
C SER A 386 -0.15 17.64 -1.88
N TYR A 387 -1.44 17.29 -1.92
CA TYR A 387 -2.17 16.61 -0.84
C TYR A 387 -1.98 17.30 0.52
N PRO A 388 -2.60 18.49 0.75
CA PRO A 388 -2.58 19.14 2.04
C PRO A 388 -3.33 18.29 3.08
N ASP A 389 -2.59 17.53 3.87
CA ASP A 389 -3.10 16.49 4.77
C ASP A 389 -3.15 16.91 6.24
N GLY A 390 -2.47 17.98 6.61
CA GLY A 390 -2.43 18.51 7.97
C GLY A 390 -2.44 20.03 7.97
N LEU A 391 -3.18 20.65 8.90
CA LEU A 391 -3.27 22.10 9.04
C LEU A 391 -2.98 22.52 10.48
N ALA A 392 -2.35 23.68 10.64
CA ALA A 392 -2.22 24.38 11.92
C ALA A 392 -2.24 25.89 11.72
N VAL A 393 -2.85 26.62 12.67
CA VAL A 393 -2.87 28.08 12.70
C VAL A 393 -2.18 28.58 13.96
N ALA A 394 -1.18 29.42 13.80
CA ALA A 394 -0.49 30.07 14.93
C ALA A 394 0.22 31.35 14.48
N ASP A 395 0.29 32.34 15.37
CA ASP A 395 1.04 33.59 15.19
C ASP A 395 0.79 34.28 13.83
N GLY A 396 -0.48 34.37 13.41
CA GLY A 396 -0.87 34.97 12.14
C GLY A 396 -0.48 34.18 10.90
N LYS A 397 -0.11 32.90 11.05
CA LYS A 397 0.26 32.02 9.96
C LYS A 397 -0.62 30.78 9.92
N LEU A 398 -0.90 30.35 8.70
CA LEU A 398 -1.45 29.05 8.41
C LEU A 398 -0.32 28.15 7.87
N PHE A 399 -0.20 26.97 8.42
CA PHE A 399 0.71 25.93 8.00
C PHE A 399 -0.10 24.78 7.37
N ALA A 400 0.27 24.35 6.17
CA ALA A 400 -0.34 23.23 5.47
C ALA A 400 0.72 22.15 5.16
N ALA A 401 0.55 20.95 5.67
CA ALA A 401 1.43 19.82 5.41
C ALA A 401 1.10 19.20 4.05
N ASN A 402 1.96 19.40 3.07
CA ASN A 402 1.82 18.90 1.71
C ASN A 402 2.44 17.50 1.62
N ALA A 403 1.63 16.48 1.90
CA ALA A 403 2.09 15.10 1.99
C ALA A 403 2.75 14.60 0.70
N GLY A 404 2.21 14.99 -0.45
CA GLY A 404 2.75 14.61 -1.74
C GLY A 404 4.02 15.37 -2.14
N ASN A 405 4.30 16.55 -1.55
CA ASN A 405 5.47 17.39 -1.89
C ASN A 405 6.57 17.37 -0.84
N ASN A 406 6.35 16.67 0.29
CA ASN A 406 7.34 16.60 1.37
C ASN A 406 7.75 17.96 1.90
N ASP A 407 6.77 18.85 2.06
CA ASP A 407 6.98 20.18 2.63
C ASP A 407 5.78 20.63 3.49
N VAL A 408 5.98 21.72 4.21
CA VAL A 408 4.89 22.47 4.85
C VAL A 408 4.83 23.84 4.20
N ALA A 409 3.71 24.14 3.55
CA ALA A 409 3.45 25.46 3.04
C ALA A 409 3.06 26.41 4.17
N VAL A 410 3.61 27.62 4.15
CA VAL A 410 3.36 28.68 5.12
C VAL A 410 2.64 29.83 4.44
N TYR A 411 1.48 30.19 4.97
CA TYR A 411 0.67 31.30 4.47
C TYR A 411 0.47 32.37 5.54
N ASP A 412 0.31 33.60 5.10
CA ASP A 412 -0.25 34.66 5.95
C ASP A 412 -1.75 34.37 6.15
N VAL A 413 -2.18 34.27 7.41
CA VAL A 413 -3.56 33.86 7.74
C VAL A 413 -4.60 34.87 7.28
N HIS A 414 -4.24 36.17 7.19
CA HIS A 414 -5.18 37.25 6.84
C HIS A 414 -5.30 37.44 5.34
N THR A 415 -4.19 37.33 4.63
CA THR A 415 -4.17 37.54 3.15
C THR A 415 -4.31 36.26 2.36
N GLY A 416 -3.90 35.13 2.89
CA GLY A 416 -3.78 33.87 2.19
C GLY A 416 -2.58 33.81 1.23
N GLU A 417 -1.68 34.80 1.30
CA GLU A 417 -0.45 34.81 0.51
C GLU A 417 0.52 33.74 1.02
N ARG A 418 1.09 32.96 0.11
CA ARG A 418 2.12 31.95 0.46
C ARG A 418 3.44 32.65 0.76
N LEU A 419 3.89 32.54 1.99
CA LEU A 419 5.14 33.10 2.49
C LEU A 419 6.34 32.23 2.11
N GLY A 420 6.15 30.93 2.00
CA GLY A 420 7.20 29.96 1.59
C GLY A 420 6.88 28.53 1.95
N LEU A 421 7.91 27.67 1.84
CA LEU A 421 7.85 26.23 2.08
C LEU A 421 8.92 25.81 3.09
N ILE A 422 8.60 24.83 3.96
CA ILE A 422 9.52 24.21 4.94
C ILE A 422 9.76 22.76 4.51
N PRO A 423 10.98 22.34 4.13
CA PRO A 423 11.24 20.97 3.73
C PRO A 423 11.01 19.98 4.88
N THR A 424 10.35 18.86 4.58
CA THR A 424 10.09 17.79 5.56
C THR A 424 10.72 16.46 5.16
N ALA A 425 10.61 15.48 6.04
CA ALA A 425 10.79 14.08 5.70
C ALA A 425 9.59 13.59 4.85
N TRP A 426 9.62 12.34 4.39
CA TRP A 426 8.66 11.82 3.42
C TRP A 426 7.24 11.70 4.01
N TYR A 427 6.28 12.27 3.33
CA TYR A 427 4.85 12.23 3.57
C TYR A 427 4.42 12.83 4.93
N PRO A 428 4.48 14.18 5.09
CA PRO A 428 4.00 14.84 6.30
C PRO A 428 2.48 14.70 6.45
N THR A 429 2.01 14.27 7.65
CA THR A 429 0.62 13.88 7.90
C THR A 429 -0.12 14.76 8.90
N ALA A 430 0.57 15.26 9.92
CA ALA A 430 -0.06 16.09 10.94
C ALA A 430 0.89 17.17 11.46
N LEU A 431 0.32 18.26 11.91
CA LEU A 431 1.01 19.45 12.43
C LEU A 431 0.50 19.85 13.81
N ALA A 432 1.40 20.29 14.67
CA ALA A 432 1.04 21.03 15.87
C ALA A 432 2.06 22.14 16.16
N VAL A 433 1.57 23.29 16.57
CA VAL A 433 2.42 24.38 17.06
C VAL A 433 2.31 24.47 18.59
N ALA A 434 3.44 24.46 19.26
CA ALA A 434 3.50 24.66 20.70
C ALA A 434 4.68 25.57 21.06
N GLY A 435 4.37 26.71 21.67
CA GLY A 435 5.34 27.79 21.89
C GLY A 435 5.91 28.25 20.55
N ASN A 436 7.22 28.22 20.41
CA ASN A 436 7.92 28.66 19.20
C ASN A 436 8.42 27.47 18.34
N ALA A 437 7.74 26.35 18.40
CA ALA A 437 8.10 25.15 17.65
C ALA A 437 6.91 24.59 16.86
N LEU A 438 7.15 24.25 15.60
CA LEU A 438 6.27 23.45 14.76
C LEU A 438 6.74 22.00 14.84
N TYR A 439 5.85 21.10 15.21
CA TYR A 439 6.03 19.65 15.20
C TYR A 439 5.29 19.06 14.03
N ILE A 440 5.94 18.14 13.32
CA ILE A 440 5.47 17.52 12.08
C ILE A 440 5.67 16.01 12.19
N THR A 441 4.64 15.24 11.96
CA THR A 441 4.79 13.79 11.73
C THR A 441 4.92 13.52 10.24
N CYS A 442 5.87 12.66 9.86
CA CYS A 442 6.09 12.24 8.48
C CYS A 442 5.98 10.72 8.41
N ALA A 443 4.93 10.23 7.74
CA ALA A 443 4.53 8.82 7.78
C ALA A 443 5.57 7.85 7.23
N LYS A 444 6.25 8.24 6.15
CA LYS A 444 7.21 7.38 5.42
C LYS A 444 8.68 7.71 5.76
N GLY A 445 8.90 8.65 6.67
CA GLY A 445 10.19 8.99 7.27
C GLY A 445 11.28 9.31 6.25
N LEU A 446 12.30 8.49 6.14
CA LEU A 446 13.40 8.64 5.19
C LEU A 446 13.43 7.52 4.14
N GLY A 447 12.32 6.81 3.96
CA GLY A 447 12.20 5.69 3.03
C GLY A 447 12.58 4.34 3.63
N SER A 448 12.39 3.28 2.88
CA SER A 448 12.59 1.89 3.32
C SER A 448 14.06 1.44 3.24
N GLY A 449 14.81 1.94 2.26
CA GLY A 449 16.14 1.42 1.95
C GLY A 449 16.13 -0.04 1.43
N PRO A 450 17.28 -0.72 1.44
CA PRO A 450 17.40 -2.13 1.05
C PRO A 450 16.57 -3.06 1.95
N ASN A 451 16.12 -4.18 1.39
CA ASN A 451 15.41 -5.23 2.12
C ASN A 451 16.15 -6.58 2.10
N PRO A 452 17.29 -6.71 2.77
CA PRO A 452 18.03 -7.96 2.78
C PRO A 452 17.43 -9.04 3.69
N GLN A 453 16.39 -8.70 4.47
CA GLN A 453 15.78 -9.59 5.46
C GLN A 453 14.37 -10.03 5.09
N TRP A 454 13.95 -9.82 3.84
CA TRP A 454 12.62 -10.22 3.38
C TRP A 454 11.49 -9.65 4.24
N GLN A 455 11.65 -8.42 4.70
CA GLN A 455 10.63 -7.78 5.51
C GLN A 455 9.45 -7.35 4.64
N TYR A 456 8.27 -7.43 5.21
CA TYR A 456 7.13 -6.76 4.62
C TYR A 456 7.35 -5.25 4.61
N ILE A 457 7.17 -4.59 3.48
CA ILE A 457 7.50 -3.18 3.30
C ILE A 457 6.76 -2.28 4.31
N GLY A 458 5.53 -2.65 4.68
CA GLY A 458 4.79 -1.95 5.73
C GLY A 458 5.47 -1.95 7.10
N ASN A 459 6.36 -2.90 7.38
CA ASN A 459 7.17 -2.90 8.59
C ASN A 459 8.44 -2.04 8.48
N MET A 460 8.84 -1.71 7.26
CA MET A 460 10.06 -0.94 6.97
C MET A 460 9.80 0.57 6.89
N MET A 461 8.55 0.98 6.75
CA MET A 461 8.15 2.39 6.62
C MET A 461 8.12 3.09 7.97
N HIS A 462 9.30 3.21 8.61
CA HIS A 462 9.45 3.95 9.85
C HIS A 462 9.27 5.44 9.62
N GLY A 463 8.44 6.07 10.46
CA GLY A 463 8.19 7.50 10.34
C GLY A 463 9.23 8.38 11.03
N VAL A 464 8.98 9.68 10.98
CA VAL A 464 9.79 10.71 11.61
C VAL A 464 8.90 11.72 12.32
N LEU A 465 9.29 12.10 13.54
CA LEU A 465 8.85 13.32 14.21
C LEU A 465 9.89 14.41 13.92
N GLN A 466 9.48 15.44 13.22
CA GLN A 466 10.30 16.61 12.89
C GLN A 466 9.88 17.82 13.74
N LYS A 467 10.87 18.58 14.23
CA LYS A 467 10.66 19.83 14.98
C LYS A 467 11.38 20.98 14.31
N VAL A 468 10.66 22.03 13.98
CA VAL A 468 11.18 23.26 13.37
C VAL A 468 11.01 24.44 14.33
N ASN A 469 12.07 25.19 14.55
CA ASN A 469 12.02 26.41 15.36
C ASN A 469 11.47 27.56 14.51
N LEU A 470 10.35 28.11 14.92
CA LEU A 470 9.64 29.17 14.20
C LEU A 470 10.30 30.56 14.34
N SER A 471 11.16 30.79 15.36
CA SER A 471 11.92 32.04 15.47
C SER A 471 12.86 32.27 14.27
N GLY A 472 13.36 31.19 13.68
CA GLY A 472 14.24 31.24 12.51
C GLY A 472 13.51 31.36 11.19
N LEU A 473 12.18 31.26 11.18
CA LEU A 473 11.37 31.19 9.96
C LEU A 473 11.61 32.35 9.01
N PRO A 474 11.57 33.64 9.44
CA PRO A 474 11.78 34.77 8.53
C PRO A 474 13.18 34.78 7.87
N THR A 475 14.17 34.19 8.51
CA THR A 475 15.56 34.14 8.01
C THR A 475 15.79 33.02 7.02
N HIS A 476 15.11 31.89 7.18
CA HIS A 476 15.39 30.67 6.42
C HIS A 476 14.37 30.36 5.32
N LEU A 477 13.18 30.93 5.40
CA LEU A 477 12.04 30.49 4.60
C LEU A 477 12.28 30.56 3.09
N ASP A 478 12.95 31.62 2.62
CA ASP A 478 13.32 31.75 1.21
C ASP A 478 14.29 30.68 0.74
N GLN A 479 15.27 30.32 1.58
CA GLN A 479 16.21 29.24 1.29
C GLN A 479 15.48 27.90 1.25
N TRP A 480 14.68 27.63 2.27
CA TRP A 480 13.91 26.37 2.39
C TRP A 480 12.92 26.20 1.25
N THR A 481 12.28 27.30 0.81
CA THR A 481 11.39 27.29 -0.37
C THR A 481 12.13 26.86 -1.62
N ARG A 482 13.33 27.42 -1.87
CA ARG A 482 14.14 27.02 -3.03
C ARG A 482 14.59 25.56 -2.93
N GLU A 483 14.88 25.09 -1.72
CA GLU A 483 15.28 23.71 -1.45
C GLU A 483 14.13 22.74 -1.69
N SER A 484 12.91 22.99 -1.15
CA SER A 484 11.71 22.18 -1.42
C SER A 484 11.44 22.07 -2.91
N LEU A 485 11.37 23.20 -3.61
CA LEU A 485 11.13 23.22 -5.05
C LEU A 485 12.22 22.50 -5.85
N HIS A 486 13.47 22.56 -5.39
CA HIS A 486 14.59 21.84 -6.03
C HIS A 486 14.50 20.35 -5.80
N ASN A 487 14.16 19.93 -4.60
CA ASN A 487 14.07 18.52 -4.19
C ASN A 487 12.99 17.75 -4.99
N ASP A 488 11.88 18.43 -5.29
CA ASP A 488 10.77 17.87 -6.06
C ASP A 488 10.93 18.04 -7.59
N GLY A 489 11.99 18.73 -8.04
CA GLY A 489 12.19 18.99 -9.46
C GLY A 489 11.31 20.12 -10.02
N PHE A 490 10.80 20.99 -9.16
CA PHE A 490 9.81 22.01 -9.53
C PHE A 490 10.42 23.38 -9.88
N THR A 491 11.75 23.54 -9.77
CA THR A 491 12.34 24.81 -10.20
C THR A 491 12.13 25.06 -11.69
N PRO A 492 11.98 26.30 -12.15
CA PRO A 492 11.81 26.61 -13.57
C PRO A 492 12.91 26.00 -14.45
N ALA A 493 14.17 26.00 -13.97
CA ALA A 493 15.28 25.43 -14.69
C ALA A 493 15.16 23.90 -14.87
N GLN A 494 14.79 23.18 -13.81
CA GLN A 494 14.59 21.73 -13.86
C GLN A 494 13.43 21.37 -14.80
N ARG A 495 12.31 22.06 -14.69
CA ARG A 495 11.13 21.83 -15.56
C ARG A 495 11.46 22.12 -17.04
N THR A 496 12.20 23.19 -17.32
CA THR A 496 12.65 23.51 -18.68
C THR A 496 13.59 22.45 -19.23
N ALA A 497 14.57 22.02 -18.44
CA ALA A 497 15.52 20.97 -18.84
C ALA A 497 14.78 19.65 -19.17
N ARG A 498 13.84 19.25 -18.33
CA ARG A 498 12.98 18.08 -18.54
C ARG A 498 12.16 18.19 -19.79
N HIS A 499 11.43 19.30 -19.95
CA HIS A 499 10.64 19.55 -21.16
C HIS A 499 11.51 19.46 -22.44
N THR A 500 12.73 20.00 -22.43
CA THR A 500 13.64 19.88 -23.56
C THR A 500 14.00 18.44 -23.89
N GLN A 501 14.29 17.63 -22.86
CA GLN A 501 14.54 16.18 -23.01
C GLN A 501 13.32 15.44 -23.54
N ASP A 502 12.15 15.71 -22.97
CA ASP A 502 10.88 15.06 -23.32
C ASP A 502 10.46 15.36 -24.76
N VAL A 503 10.67 16.58 -25.24
CA VAL A 503 10.36 16.95 -26.64
C VAL A 503 11.06 16.04 -27.65
N GLN A 504 12.32 15.73 -27.43
CA GLN A 504 13.09 14.86 -28.34
C GLN A 504 12.56 13.41 -28.29
N SER A 505 12.38 12.85 -27.07
CA SER A 505 11.85 11.50 -26.90
C SER A 505 10.43 11.38 -27.44
N THR A 506 9.57 12.35 -27.14
CA THR A 506 8.18 12.38 -27.63
C THR A 506 8.12 12.48 -29.15
N ALA A 507 8.98 13.29 -29.78
CA ALA A 507 9.04 13.38 -31.25
C ALA A 507 9.43 12.05 -31.89
N PHE A 508 10.38 11.35 -31.28
CA PHE A 508 10.77 10.00 -31.73
C PHE A 508 9.59 9.02 -31.60
N LEU A 509 8.95 8.98 -30.43
CA LEU A 509 7.81 8.10 -30.16
C LEU A 509 6.66 8.35 -31.15
N LYS A 510 6.23 9.59 -31.29
CA LYS A 510 5.14 9.97 -32.23
C LYS A 510 5.46 9.66 -33.70
N LYS A 511 6.73 9.65 -34.09
CA LYS A 511 7.15 9.32 -35.45
C LYS A 511 7.08 7.81 -35.69
N HIS A 512 7.46 6.98 -34.72
CA HIS A 512 7.69 5.57 -34.94
C HIS A 512 6.65 4.66 -34.29
N ILE A 513 6.04 5.07 -33.17
CA ILE A 513 5.12 4.24 -32.37
C ILE A 513 3.68 4.74 -32.54
N ARG A 514 2.76 3.80 -32.68
CA ARG A 514 1.30 4.03 -32.78
C ARG A 514 0.52 3.17 -31.83
N TYR A 515 1.10 2.04 -31.42
CA TYR A 515 0.46 1.05 -30.58
C TYR A 515 1.27 0.86 -29.30
N VAL A 516 0.60 0.94 -28.18
CA VAL A 516 1.21 0.73 -26.88
C VAL A 516 0.52 -0.47 -26.23
N VAL A 517 1.29 -1.41 -25.75
CA VAL A 517 0.80 -2.53 -24.95
C VAL A 517 1.42 -2.41 -23.57
N PHE A 518 0.61 -2.51 -22.53
CA PHE A 518 1.05 -2.49 -21.14
C PHE A 518 0.70 -3.81 -20.48
N ILE A 519 1.71 -4.51 -19.95
CA ILE A 519 1.59 -5.77 -19.23
C ILE A 519 1.88 -5.49 -17.78
N LEU A 520 0.88 -5.68 -16.91
CA LEU A 520 1.04 -5.60 -15.47
C LEU A 520 1.17 -7.00 -14.88
N ARG A 521 2.15 -7.17 -13.99
CA ARG A 521 2.43 -8.36 -13.19
C ARG A 521 2.30 -8.02 -11.70
N GLU A 522 2.60 -8.97 -10.80
CA GLU A 522 2.30 -8.86 -9.37
C GLU A 522 3.49 -9.20 -8.46
N ASN A 523 3.87 -8.20 -7.64
CA ASN A 523 4.61 -8.29 -6.40
C ASN A 523 6.02 -8.91 -6.47
N LYS A 524 6.83 -8.61 -7.47
CA LYS A 524 8.23 -9.08 -7.50
C LYS A 524 9.24 -7.94 -7.46
N THR A 525 10.33 -8.15 -6.71
CA THR A 525 11.49 -7.27 -6.78
C THR A 525 12.37 -7.61 -7.97
N PHE A 526 13.26 -6.69 -8.30
CA PHE A 526 14.25 -6.96 -9.35
C PHE A 526 15.15 -8.16 -8.99
N ASP A 527 15.62 -8.23 -7.74
CA ASP A 527 16.54 -9.30 -7.34
C ASP A 527 15.84 -10.66 -7.22
N GLU A 528 14.54 -10.71 -6.97
CA GLU A 528 13.80 -11.99 -6.98
C GLU A 528 13.79 -12.67 -8.34
N ASP A 529 13.66 -11.87 -9.42
CA ASP A 529 13.53 -12.38 -10.79
C ASP A 529 14.82 -12.32 -11.60
N PHE A 530 15.72 -11.40 -11.27
CA PHE A 530 16.95 -11.13 -12.02
C PHE A 530 18.22 -11.07 -11.13
N GLY A 531 18.15 -11.59 -9.91
CA GLY A 531 19.28 -11.59 -9.00
C GLY A 531 20.51 -12.31 -9.56
N ASP A 532 20.34 -13.38 -10.31
CA ASP A 532 21.43 -14.11 -10.97
C ASP A 532 21.72 -13.62 -12.40
N TYR A 533 21.06 -12.54 -12.87
CA TYR A 533 21.28 -12.00 -14.20
C TYR A 533 22.62 -11.30 -14.33
N ARG A 534 23.65 -12.03 -14.70
CA ARG A 534 25.06 -11.57 -14.73
C ARG A 534 25.29 -10.30 -15.54
N ALA A 535 24.50 -10.05 -16.58
CA ALA A 535 24.64 -8.85 -17.39
C ALA A 535 24.25 -7.56 -16.62
N ALA A 536 23.47 -7.67 -15.55
CA ALA A 536 23.14 -6.53 -14.71
C ALA A 536 24.28 -6.10 -13.77
N GLY A 537 25.31 -6.94 -13.57
CA GLY A 537 26.48 -6.61 -12.77
C GLY A 537 26.09 -6.23 -11.33
N ARG A 538 26.51 -5.06 -10.89
CA ARG A 538 26.23 -4.55 -9.53
C ARG A 538 24.73 -4.28 -9.24
N TRP A 539 23.88 -4.36 -10.23
CA TRP A 539 22.45 -4.12 -10.11
C TRP A 539 21.68 -5.40 -9.81
N ALA A 540 22.36 -6.55 -9.75
CA ALA A 540 21.77 -7.84 -9.43
C ALA A 540 22.54 -8.48 -8.28
N ASP A 541 21.85 -9.07 -7.32
CA ASP A 541 22.44 -9.84 -6.23
C ASP A 541 21.89 -11.26 -6.21
N PRO A 542 22.72 -12.26 -6.57
CA PRO A 542 22.28 -13.65 -6.63
C PRO A 542 21.91 -14.27 -5.27
N HIS A 543 22.22 -13.60 -4.14
CA HIS A 543 21.77 -14.04 -2.84
C HIS A 543 20.26 -13.87 -2.64
N PHE A 544 19.64 -12.99 -3.41
CA PHE A 544 18.20 -12.70 -3.34
C PHE A 544 17.43 -13.25 -4.54
N ASP A 545 18.14 -13.90 -5.47
CA ASP A 545 17.50 -14.57 -6.60
C ASP A 545 16.60 -15.70 -6.14
N LEU A 546 15.34 -15.58 -6.50
CA LEU A 546 14.32 -16.53 -6.09
C LEU A 546 13.90 -17.43 -7.23
N TYR A 547 13.76 -16.82 -8.39
CA TYR A 547 13.25 -17.44 -9.60
C TYR A 547 14.27 -17.36 -10.71
N ASP A 548 15.24 -18.26 -10.67
CA ASP A 548 16.37 -18.34 -11.58
C ASP A 548 15.97 -18.44 -13.07
N GLN A 549 16.95 -18.32 -13.95
CA GLN A 549 16.73 -18.48 -15.40
C GLN A 549 16.03 -19.79 -15.79
N LYS A 550 16.00 -20.81 -14.94
CA LYS A 550 15.27 -22.05 -15.21
C LYS A 550 13.77 -21.86 -15.03
N ALA A 551 13.35 -21.06 -14.06
CA ALA A 551 11.96 -20.69 -13.83
C ALA A 551 11.50 -19.61 -14.83
N LEU A 552 12.37 -18.66 -15.16
CA LEU A 552 12.10 -17.48 -15.97
C LEU A 552 12.87 -17.44 -17.30
N PRO A 553 12.93 -18.54 -18.10
CA PRO A 553 13.76 -18.58 -19.31
C PRO A 553 13.36 -17.52 -20.34
N ASN A 554 12.11 -17.14 -20.40
CA ASN A 554 11.60 -16.21 -21.39
C ASN A 554 11.86 -14.75 -21.00
N LEU A 555 11.68 -14.36 -19.75
CA LEU A 555 12.03 -13.02 -19.26
C LEU A 555 13.52 -12.74 -19.43
N TYR A 556 14.39 -13.70 -19.08
CA TYR A 556 15.83 -13.59 -19.34
C TYR A 556 16.15 -13.41 -20.83
N HIS A 557 15.43 -14.15 -21.68
CA HIS A 557 15.58 -14.02 -23.10
C HIS A 557 15.13 -12.64 -23.62
N LEU A 558 14.01 -12.13 -23.14
CA LEU A 558 13.52 -10.79 -23.45
C LEU A 558 14.50 -9.70 -22.98
N ALA A 559 15.06 -9.84 -21.78
CA ALA A 559 16.09 -8.93 -21.24
C ALA A 559 17.36 -8.91 -22.11
N HIS A 560 17.77 -10.04 -22.70
CA HIS A 560 18.89 -10.10 -23.62
C HIS A 560 18.61 -9.45 -25.00
N HIS A 561 17.33 -9.32 -25.36
CA HIS A 561 16.95 -8.81 -26.68
C HIS A 561 16.44 -7.38 -26.67
N TYR A 562 15.94 -6.91 -25.54
CA TYR A 562 15.28 -5.60 -25.40
C TYR A 562 15.89 -4.80 -24.24
N ALA A 563 15.20 -3.79 -23.75
CA ALA A 563 15.65 -2.98 -22.64
C ALA A 563 15.12 -3.53 -21.31
N LEU A 564 16.03 -3.90 -20.42
CA LEU A 564 15.77 -4.22 -19.03
C LEU A 564 16.15 -3.01 -18.15
N PHE A 565 15.25 -2.59 -17.28
CA PHE A 565 15.50 -1.51 -16.34
C PHE A 565 15.94 -2.09 -15.00
N ALA A 566 17.17 -1.86 -14.63
CA ALA A 566 17.76 -2.39 -13.40
C ALA A 566 17.59 -1.46 -12.19
N ASN A 567 17.20 -0.21 -12.41
CA ASN A 567 16.96 0.79 -11.37
C ASN A 567 15.57 1.37 -11.53
N PHE A 568 14.57 0.48 -11.47
CA PHE A 568 13.16 0.82 -11.64
C PHE A 568 12.41 0.62 -10.32
N MET A 569 11.57 1.58 -9.95
CA MET A 569 10.86 1.58 -8.68
C MET A 569 9.36 1.44 -8.89
N ALA A 570 8.72 0.66 -8.05
CA ALA A 570 7.31 0.81 -7.76
C ALA A 570 7.12 2.08 -6.93
N ASP A 571 6.08 2.86 -7.24
CA ASP A 571 5.78 4.11 -6.53
C ASP A 571 4.92 3.87 -5.28
N GLY A 572 4.29 2.70 -5.18
CA GLY A 572 3.51 2.23 -4.05
C GLY A 572 4.23 1.19 -3.19
N GLU A 573 3.75 0.98 -1.96
CA GLU A 573 4.23 -0.03 -1.03
C GLU A 573 3.52 -1.37 -1.19
N VAL A 574 2.26 -1.34 -1.66
CA VAL A 574 1.37 -2.50 -1.75
C VAL A 574 0.51 -2.41 -3.00
N THR A 575 -0.06 -3.52 -3.42
CA THR A 575 -0.89 -3.64 -4.63
C THR A 575 -1.96 -2.54 -4.74
N ALA A 576 -2.60 -2.16 -3.60
CA ALA A 576 -3.56 -1.07 -3.55
C ALA A 576 -3.03 0.22 -4.16
N GLN A 577 -1.83 0.54 -3.84
CA GLN A 577 -1.18 1.75 -4.31
C GLN A 577 -0.61 1.53 -5.71
N GLY A 578 0.03 0.38 -5.95
CA GLY A 578 0.68 0.07 -7.21
C GLY A 578 -0.25 0.19 -8.41
N HIS A 579 -1.45 -0.39 -8.33
CA HIS A 579 -2.48 -0.24 -9.38
C HIS A 579 -2.88 1.22 -9.58
N GLN A 580 -3.06 2.01 -8.52
CA GLN A 580 -3.38 3.43 -8.68
C GLN A 580 -2.24 4.22 -9.34
N TRP A 581 -0.99 3.91 -8.99
CA TRP A 581 0.17 4.55 -9.61
C TRP A 581 0.28 4.25 -11.10
N VAL A 582 0.08 3.00 -11.52
CA VAL A 582 0.15 2.65 -12.96
C VAL A 582 -1.06 3.11 -13.75
N ASP A 583 -2.21 3.25 -13.13
CA ASP A 583 -3.45 3.67 -13.78
C ASP A 583 -3.66 5.18 -13.76
N GLY A 584 -3.23 5.88 -12.69
CA GLY A 584 -3.52 7.29 -12.46
C GLY A 584 -2.30 8.19 -12.33
N ALA A 585 -1.08 7.64 -12.45
CA ALA A 585 0.16 8.35 -12.16
C ALA A 585 0.14 9.06 -10.79
N SER A 586 -0.67 8.58 -9.89
CA SER A 586 -0.82 9.08 -8.53
C SER A 586 -1.63 8.08 -7.70
N ASP A 587 -1.42 8.16 -6.40
CA ASP A 587 -2.24 7.47 -5.42
C ASP A 587 -2.99 8.53 -4.61
N SER A 588 -4.27 8.30 -4.30
CA SER A 588 -5.05 9.30 -3.57
C SER A 588 -4.63 9.39 -2.10
N ASP A 589 -4.90 10.54 -1.47
CA ASP A 589 -4.72 10.74 -0.03
C ASP A 589 -5.41 9.66 0.80
N VAL A 590 -6.58 9.22 0.38
CA VAL A 590 -7.37 8.16 1.03
C VAL A 590 -6.62 6.82 1.03
N VAL A 591 -6.10 6.41 -0.11
CA VAL A 591 -5.38 5.14 -0.22
C VAL A 591 -4.06 5.22 0.55
N GLN A 592 -3.33 6.33 0.44
CA GLN A 592 -2.09 6.55 1.19
C GLN A 592 -2.29 6.49 2.71
N ARG A 593 -3.44 6.91 3.23
CA ARG A 593 -3.73 6.89 4.67
C ARG A 593 -4.30 5.57 5.15
N LEU A 594 -5.10 4.89 4.33
CA LEU A 594 -5.92 3.75 4.77
C LEU A 594 -5.34 2.38 4.38
N TRP A 595 -4.37 2.30 3.48
CA TRP A 595 -3.81 1.00 3.12
C TRP A 595 -3.29 0.17 4.32
N PRO A 596 -2.72 0.76 5.41
CA PRO A 596 -2.30 -0.03 6.55
C PRO A 596 -3.47 -0.73 7.25
N GLU A 597 -4.64 -0.09 7.31
CA GLU A 597 -5.85 -0.67 7.88
C GLU A 597 -6.39 -1.83 7.05
N TYR A 598 -6.35 -1.65 5.73
CA TYR A 598 -6.81 -2.66 4.79
C TYR A 598 -5.94 -3.91 4.82
N TYR A 599 -4.63 -3.74 4.86
CA TYR A 599 -3.67 -4.85 4.85
C TYR A 599 -3.41 -5.49 6.21
N SER A 600 -4.07 -5.03 7.26
CA SER A 600 -3.92 -5.55 8.63
C SER A 600 -5.21 -6.07 9.26
N ASP A 601 -6.30 -6.19 8.51
CA ASP A 601 -7.61 -6.67 8.97
C ASP A 601 -8.17 -5.91 10.18
N ARG A 602 -7.87 -4.61 10.30
CA ARG A 602 -8.27 -3.77 11.42
C ARG A 602 -9.63 -3.10 11.22
N GLY A 603 -10.58 -3.83 10.66
CA GLY A 603 -11.96 -3.40 10.51
C GLY A 603 -12.28 -2.63 9.23
N LEU A 604 -11.28 -2.15 8.50
CA LEU A 604 -11.44 -1.83 7.10
C LEU A 604 -11.06 -3.09 6.32
N LEU A 605 -11.96 -3.61 5.52
CA LEU A 605 -11.64 -4.72 4.67
C LEU A 605 -11.02 -4.20 3.41
N TRP A 606 -10.17 -4.93 3.04
CA TRP A 606 -9.77 -5.22 1.72
C TRP A 606 -10.97 -5.75 0.91
N ASN A 607 -11.75 -4.81 0.40
CA ASN A 607 -12.68 -5.11 -0.67
C ASN A 607 -11.96 -5.26 -1.98
N ALA A 608 -10.76 -5.48 -1.77
CA ALA A 608 -9.86 -5.59 -2.78
C ALA A 608 -9.92 -6.98 -3.30
N GLY A 609 -9.61 -7.05 -4.30
CA GLY A 609 -9.58 -8.13 -5.19
C GLY A 609 -10.70 -7.98 -6.17
N PRO A 610 -10.37 -8.11 -7.41
CA PRO A 610 -11.33 -8.31 -8.47
C PRO A 610 -12.28 -9.46 -8.14
N GLY A 611 -12.17 -10.01 -6.99
CA GLY A 611 -13.07 -11.01 -6.46
C GLY A 611 -13.57 -10.75 -5.06
N GLY A 612 -13.06 -9.75 -4.40
CA GLY A 612 -13.60 -9.22 -3.17
C GLY A 612 -14.90 -8.47 -3.41
N SER A 613 -15.85 -9.06 -4.01
CA SER A 613 -17.20 -8.74 -3.69
C SER A 613 -17.33 -9.12 -2.22
N ALA A 614 -17.00 -8.23 -1.31
CA ALA A 614 -17.91 -8.11 -0.20
C ALA A 614 -19.24 -8.18 -0.90
N SER A 615 -19.92 -9.26 -0.74
CA SER A 615 -21.15 -9.48 -1.43
C SER A 615 -21.98 -8.26 -1.14
N LEU A 616 -21.98 -7.35 -2.07
CA LEU A 616 -23.11 -6.44 -2.19
C LEU A 616 -24.26 -7.42 -2.29
N ASN A 617 -24.85 -7.73 -1.14
CA ASN A 617 -26.01 -8.62 -1.11
C ASN A 617 -27.02 -7.92 -2.01
N PRO A 618 -27.26 -8.38 -3.25
CA PRO A 618 -28.15 -7.67 -4.16
C PRO A 618 -29.59 -7.64 -3.64
N LYS A 619 -29.82 -8.32 -2.52
CA LYS A 619 -31.11 -8.36 -1.82
C LYS A 619 -31.17 -7.43 -0.60
N ALA A 620 -30.05 -6.80 -0.20
CA ALA A 620 -30.13 -5.83 0.89
C ALA A 620 -30.73 -4.52 0.37
N PRO A 621 -31.73 -3.96 1.04
CA PRO A 621 -32.29 -2.66 0.65
C PRO A 621 -31.21 -1.60 0.66
N GLY A 622 -31.05 -0.87 -0.44
CA GLY A 622 -30.04 0.19 -0.58
C GLY A 622 -28.70 -0.24 -1.22
N THR A 623 -28.56 -1.48 -1.66
CA THR A 623 -27.36 -1.99 -2.29
C THR A 623 -27.22 -1.63 -3.78
N HIS A 624 -28.07 -0.82 -4.33
CA HIS A 624 -27.80 -0.16 -5.60
C HIS A 624 -26.82 0.97 -5.35
N ASN A 625 -25.53 0.66 -5.47
CA ASN A 625 -24.54 1.68 -5.62
C ASN A 625 -24.84 2.43 -6.93
N PRO A 626 -25.29 3.68 -6.91
CA PRO A 626 -25.47 4.46 -8.13
C PRO A 626 -24.15 4.76 -8.81
N TYR A 627 -23.02 4.47 -8.15
CA TYR A 627 -21.66 4.78 -8.52
C TYR A 627 -20.93 3.63 -9.24
N HIS A 628 -21.65 2.67 -9.80
CA HIS A 628 -21.16 1.57 -10.62
C HIS A 628 -20.26 1.98 -11.81
N TYR A 629 -20.00 3.26 -11.94
CA TYR A 629 -19.23 3.81 -13.06
C TYR A 629 -17.78 3.38 -13.04
N TYR A 630 -17.24 3.14 -11.85
CA TYR A 630 -15.85 2.82 -11.63
C TYR A 630 -15.72 1.69 -10.60
N GLU A 631 -16.66 0.74 -10.63
CA GLU A 631 -16.54 -0.46 -9.85
C GLU A 631 -15.23 -1.14 -10.21
N LYS A 632 -14.17 -0.64 -9.59
CA LYS A 632 -12.84 -1.21 -9.60
C LYS A 632 -11.93 -0.80 -10.74
N LEU A 633 -11.52 0.43 -10.66
CA LEU A 633 -10.16 0.74 -11.02
C LEU A 633 -9.33 0.56 -9.76
N GLY A 634 -8.43 -0.39 -9.80
CA GLY A 634 -7.64 -0.76 -8.64
C GLY A 634 -8.55 -1.14 -7.48
N ASP A 635 -8.57 -2.24 -7.10
CA ASP A 635 -9.10 -3.04 -6.06
C ASP A 635 -9.56 -2.41 -4.75
N PHE A 636 -9.79 -1.09 -4.63
CA PHE A 636 -9.64 -0.45 -3.34
C PHE A 636 -10.86 0.31 -2.92
N THR A 637 -11.73 -0.43 -2.39
CA THR A 637 -12.52 -0.24 -1.20
C THR A 637 -13.71 0.68 -1.24
N ASN A 638 -13.60 1.90 -1.57
CA ASN A 638 -14.73 2.80 -1.75
C ASN A 638 -14.48 3.57 -3.03
N PRO A 639 -15.08 3.15 -4.10
CA PRO A 639 -14.66 3.64 -5.40
C PRO A 639 -14.51 5.14 -5.49
N TRP A 640 -15.51 5.90 -5.05
CA TRP A 640 -15.46 7.35 -5.23
C TRP A 640 -14.48 8.08 -4.31
N ILE A 641 -14.30 7.64 -3.07
CA ILE A 641 -13.40 8.30 -2.13
C ILE A 641 -11.92 7.97 -2.40
N SER A 642 -11.63 6.92 -3.16
CA SER A 642 -10.25 6.54 -3.48
C SER A 642 -9.74 7.12 -4.80
N TYR A 643 -10.55 7.88 -5.53
CA TYR A 643 -10.16 8.37 -6.85
C TYR A 643 -9.31 9.63 -6.79
N PRO A 644 -8.20 9.67 -7.54
CA PRO A 644 -7.46 10.91 -7.75
C PRO A 644 -8.30 11.90 -8.57
N GLU A 645 -8.04 13.19 -8.41
CA GLU A 645 -8.83 14.29 -8.99
C GLU A 645 -9.08 14.14 -10.49
N ARG A 646 -8.08 13.72 -11.25
CA ARG A 646 -8.20 13.59 -12.70
C ARG A 646 -8.61 12.23 -13.18
N LEU A 647 -8.87 11.33 -12.25
CA LEU A 647 -9.20 9.93 -12.50
C LEU A 647 -7.99 9.18 -13.10
N TYR A 648 -8.22 8.29 -14.04
CA TYR A 648 -7.26 7.30 -14.50
C TYR A 648 -7.02 7.38 -16.01
N LEU A 649 -5.96 6.78 -16.47
CA LEU A 649 -5.56 6.66 -17.87
C LEU A 649 -6.72 6.23 -18.78
N PHE A 650 -7.53 5.27 -18.34
CA PHE A 650 -8.70 4.79 -19.09
C PHE A 650 -9.74 5.89 -19.35
N ASN A 651 -9.88 6.84 -18.42
CA ASN A 651 -10.76 8.00 -18.59
C ASN A 651 -10.20 8.98 -19.61
N ASP A 652 -8.90 9.18 -19.63
CA ASP A 652 -8.27 10.04 -20.63
C ASP A 652 -8.26 9.41 -22.01
N LEU A 653 -8.05 8.10 -22.12
CA LEU A 653 -8.23 7.37 -23.38
C LEU A 653 -9.64 7.60 -23.96
N LEU A 654 -10.69 7.52 -23.13
CA LEU A 654 -12.07 7.80 -23.55
C LEU A 654 -12.25 9.26 -23.97
N ARG A 655 -11.78 10.22 -23.19
CA ARG A 655 -11.91 11.67 -23.44
C ARG A 655 -11.23 12.08 -24.73
N HIS A 656 -10.11 11.45 -25.05
CA HIS A 656 -9.30 11.76 -26.22
C HIS A 656 -9.57 10.83 -27.41
N HIS A 657 -10.60 9.97 -27.31
CA HIS A 657 -11.02 9.04 -28.38
C HIS A 657 -9.90 8.11 -28.85
N VAL A 658 -8.99 7.73 -27.98
CA VAL A 658 -7.97 6.72 -28.23
C VAL A 658 -8.60 5.34 -28.08
N SER A 659 -8.51 4.50 -29.08
CA SER A 659 -9.06 3.14 -29.00
C SER A 659 -8.21 2.27 -28.09
N PHE A 660 -8.85 1.54 -27.20
CA PHE A 660 -8.16 0.66 -26.26
C PHE A 660 -8.95 -0.62 -25.97
N GLU A 661 -8.26 -1.62 -25.45
CA GLU A 661 -8.84 -2.86 -24.94
C GLU A 661 -8.16 -3.21 -23.62
N ASP A 662 -8.98 -3.54 -22.63
CA ASP A 662 -8.57 -3.92 -21.28
C ASP A 662 -8.82 -5.42 -21.06
N PHE A 663 -7.76 -6.12 -20.68
CA PHE A 663 -7.75 -7.52 -20.33
C PHE A 663 -7.41 -7.68 -18.86
N GLY A 664 -8.35 -7.43 -17.98
CA GLY A 664 -8.24 -7.82 -16.56
C GLY A 664 -8.44 -6.72 -15.54
N GLU A 665 -7.90 -5.55 -15.76
CA GLU A 665 -7.85 -4.48 -14.74
C GLU A 665 -9.25 -4.02 -14.31
N ASN A 666 -10.12 -3.76 -15.25
CA ASN A 666 -11.47 -3.27 -14.97
C ASN A 666 -12.56 -4.35 -14.99
N ILE A 667 -12.17 -5.62 -14.92
CA ILE A 667 -13.12 -6.74 -14.92
C ILE A 667 -13.57 -7.04 -13.49
N THR A 668 -14.85 -6.84 -13.23
CA THR A 668 -15.44 -7.18 -11.94
C THR A 668 -16.05 -8.59 -11.95
N ARG A 669 -15.98 -9.31 -10.85
CA ARG A 669 -16.79 -10.50 -10.58
C ARG A 669 -18.21 -10.11 -10.17
N ALA A 670 -18.94 -9.34 -10.95
CA ALA A 670 -20.37 -9.32 -10.77
C ALA A 670 -20.88 -10.77 -11.00
N ARG A 671 -21.78 -11.26 -10.14
CA ARG A 671 -22.34 -12.62 -10.24
C ARG A 671 -22.90 -12.95 -11.63
N ASP A 672 -23.17 -11.94 -12.41
CA ASP A 672 -23.74 -11.99 -13.76
C ASP A 672 -22.72 -11.68 -14.86
N GLY A 673 -21.44 -11.44 -14.52
CA GLY A 673 -20.40 -11.08 -15.49
C GLY A 673 -20.64 -9.75 -16.21
N VAL A 674 -21.51 -8.89 -15.67
CA VAL A 674 -21.89 -7.62 -16.31
C VAL A 674 -21.02 -6.49 -15.78
N ILE A 675 -20.14 -5.99 -16.63
CA ILE A 675 -19.42 -4.74 -16.40
C ILE A 675 -20.38 -3.59 -16.64
N ARG A 676 -20.67 -2.84 -15.59
CA ARG A 676 -21.61 -1.72 -15.64
C ARG A 676 -20.89 -0.37 -15.63
N SER A 677 -19.93 -0.18 -16.53
CA SER A 677 -19.14 1.06 -16.58
C SER A 677 -19.12 1.67 -17.98
N ALA A 678 -18.63 2.90 -18.11
CA ALA A 678 -18.32 3.52 -19.39
C ALA A 678 -17.28 2.72 -20.17
N LEU A 679 -16.49 1.90 -19.48
CA LEU A 679 -15.47 1.04 -20.06
C LEU A 679 -16.02 -0.25 -20.68
N LYS A 680 -17.32 -0.53 -20.52
CA LYS A 680 -17.96 -1.79 -20.93
C LYS A 680 -17.67 -2.23 -22.38
N SER A 681 -17.49 -1.29 -23.28
CA SER A 681 -17.17 -1.55 -24.68
C SER A 681 -15.67 -1.74 -24.94
N HIS A 682 -14.84 -1.52 -23.93
CA HIS A 682 -13.38 -1.54 -24.01
C HIS A 682 -12.76 -2.62 -23.10
N VAL A 683 -13.58 -3.46 -22.50
CA VAL A 683 -13.14 -4.54 -21.62
C VAL A 683 -13.51 -5.88 -22.23
N ALA A 684 -12.53 -6.74 -22.39
CA ALA A 684 -12.71 -8.09 -22.95
C ALA A 684 -13.47 -8.99 -21.97
N ARG A 685 -14.79 -9.10 -22.12
CA ARG A 685 -15.67 -9.86 -21.22
C ARG A 685 -15.34 -11.35 -21.07
N ILE A 686 -14.58 -11.89 -22.01
CA ILE A 686 -14.12 -13.28 -21.95
C ILE A 686 -12.91 -13.45 -21.04
N TYR A 687 -12.25 -12.34 -20.68
CA TYR A 687 -11.07 -12.36 -19.84
C TYR A 687 -11.48 -12.49 -18.36
N PRO A 688 -10.84 -13.37 -17.60
CA PRO A 688 -11.20 -13.57 -16.20
C PRO A 688 -10.73 -12.41 -15.31
N ALA A 689 -11.52 -12.06 -14.33
CA ALA A 689 -11.09 -11.24 -13.19
C ALA A 689 -10.03 -11.99 -12.37
N TRP A 690 -9.57 -11.36 -11.26
CA TRP A 690 -8.67 -12.00 -10.31
C TRP A 690 -9.19 -13.39 -9.89
N ASP A 691 -8.46 -14.41 -10.25
CA ASP A 691 -8.67 -15.79 -9.81
C ASP A 691 -7.37 -16.58 -9.93
N ARG A 692 -6.72 -16.85 -8.82
CA ARG A 692 -5.45 -17.59 -8.75
C ARG A 692 -5.55 -19.06 -9.22
N MET A 693 -6.74 -19.54 -9.52
CA MET A 693 -6.93 -20.86 -10.14
C MET A 693 -6.92 -20.82 -11.67
N ILE A 694 -6.98 -19.65 -12.27
CA ILE A 694 -6.96 -19.45 -13.71
C ILE A 694 -5.58 -19.00 -14.13
N LEU A 695 -4.82 -19.91 -14.70
CA LEU A 695 -3.44 -19.68 -15.09
C LEU A 695 -3.29 -18.60 -16.19
N ASP A 696 -2.20 -17.86 -16.13
CA ASP A 696 -1.89 -16.79 -17.06
C ASP A 696 -1.67 -17.26 -18.49
N THR A 697 -1.22 -18.49 -18.69
CA THR A 697 -1.18 -19.11 -20.03
C THR A 697 -2.58 -19.22 -20.66
N HIS A 698 -3.62 -19.39 -19.83
CA HIS A 698 -4.99 -19.32 -20.30
C HIS A 698 -5.43 -17.89 -20.57
N ARG A 699 -5.08 -16.95 -19.68
CA ARG A 699 -5.34 -15.50 -19.81
C ARG A 699 -4.73 -14.96 -21.09
N ALA A 700 -3.45 -15.22 -21.34
CA ALA A 700 -2.74 -14.81 -22.56
C ALA A 700 -3.42 -15.38 -23.83
N ARG A 701 -3.82 -16.64 -23.82
CA ARG A 701 -4.55 -17.26 -24.94
C ARG A 701 -5.89 -16.57 -25.21
N LEU A 702 -6.66 -16.26 -24.17
CA LEU A 702 -7.93 -15.53 -24.32
C LEU A 702 -7.72 -14.14 -24.95
N ALA A 703 -6.69 -13.41 -24.50
CA ALA A 703 -6.35 -12.10 -25.06
C ALA A 703 -5.91 -12.23 -26.53
N ILE A 704 -5.04 -13.18 -26.84
CA ILE A 704 -4.60 -13.46 -28.22
C ILE A 704 -5.80 -13.83 -29.12
N ASP A 705 -6.66 -14.71 -28.65
CA ASP A 705 -7.84 -15.12 -29.39
C ASP A 705 -8.83 -13.98 -29.60
N TRP A 706 -8.97 -13.09 -28.61
CA TRP A 706 -9.78 -11.89 -28.73
C TRP A 706 -9.23 -10.99 -29.83
N LEU A 707 -7.96 -10.64 -29.78
CA LEU A 707 -7.30 -9.78 -30.77
C LEU A 707 -7.34 -10.37 -32.19
N LYS A 708 -7.30 -11.73 -32.34
CA LYS A 708 -7.42 -12.42 -33.63
C LYS A 708 -8.84 -12.44 -34.21
N ARG A 709 -9.87 -12.55 -33.36
CA ARG A 709 -11.26 -12.79 -33.80
C ARG A 709 -12.01 -11.55 -34.27
N HIS A 710 -11.38 -10.40 -34.20
CA HIS A 710 -11.98 -9.15 -34.66
C HIS A 710 -11.35 -8.70 -36.01
N PRO A 711 -11.31 -9.54 -37.08
CA PRO A 711 -10.82 -9.14 -38.38
C PRO A 711 -11.74 -8.04 -38.92
N GLY A 712 -11.24 -6.85 -39.11
CA GLY A 712 -12.01 -5.67 -39.50
C GLY A 712 -12.18 -4.63 -38.41
N VAL A 713 -11.93 -4.97 -37.16
CA VAL A 713 -11.66 -3.98 -36.10
C VAL A 713 -10.17 -3.67 -36.17
N LYS A 714 -9.82 -2.39 -36.27
CA LYS A 714 -8.42 -1.98 -36.23
C LYS A 714 -7.85 -2.38 -34.88
N PHE A 715 -6.58 -2.83 -34.85
CA PHE A 715 -5.86 -3.10 -33.59
C PHE A 715 -5.95 -1.87 -32.65
N PRO A 716 -6.28 -2.05 -31.37
CA PRO A 716 -6.39 -0.92 -30.45
C PRO A 716 -5.07 -0.15 -30.32
N HIS A 717 -5.13 1.17 -30.18
CA HIS A 717 -3.93 1.97 -29.98
C HIS A 717 -3.29 1.72 -28.61
N PHE A 718 -4.11 1.34 -27.62
CA PHE A 718 -3.65 0.93 -26.31
C PHE A 718 -4.25 -0.42 -25.91
N VAL A 719 -3.43 -1.32 -25.42
CA VAL A 719 -3.83 -2.62 -24.88
C VAL A 719 -3.26 -2.73 -23.45
N TYR A 720 -4.13 -2.95 -22.49
CA TYR A 720 -3.74 -3.28 -21.12
C TYR A 720 -4.02 -4.75 -20.88
N ILE A 721 -3.06 -5.48 -20.31
CA ILE A 721 -3.24 -6.87 -19.91
C ILE A 721 -2.65 -7.12 -18.53
N TRP A 722 -3.46 -7.70 -17.66
CA TRP A 722 -3.06 -8.10 -16.32
C TRP A 722 -2.79 -9.59 -16.27
N LEU A 723 -1.56 -9.97 -15.92
CA LEU A 723 -1.08 -11.35 -15.80
C LEU A 723 -0.60 -11.59 -14.35
N PRO A 724 -1.50 -12.01 -13.43
CA PRO A 724 -1.23 -11.98 -12.00
C PRO A 724 -0.69 -13.28 -11.39
N ASP A 725 -0.29 -14.29 -12.16
CA ASP A 725 0.13 -15.59 -11.59
C ASP A 725 1.39 -15.48 -10.73
N ASP A 726 2.27 -14.54 -11.02
CA ASP A 726 3.49 -14.34 -10.23
C ASP A 726 3.24 -13.80 -8.82
N HIS A 727 2.05 -13.24 -8.53
CA HIS A 727 1.59 -13.03 -7.17
C HIS A 727 1.60 -14.33 -6.34
N THR A 728 1.43 -15.43 -7.00
CA THR A 728 1.31 -16.77 -6.42
C THR A 728 0.13 -16.94 -5.46
N ALA A 729 0.03 -18.07 -4.80
CA ALA A 729 -0.87 -18.30 -3.68
C ALA A 729 -0.10 -18.64 -2.40
N GLY A 730 1.20 -18.35 -2.39
CA GLY A 730 2.07 -18.78 -1.33
C GLY A 730 1.99 -20.28 -1.10
N LEU A 731 1.84 -20.70 0.14
CA LEU A 731 1.66 -22.11 0.52
C LEU A 731 0.20 -22.49 0.75
N ASP A 732 -0.76 -21.70 0.30
CA ASP A 732 -2.17 -22.06 0.43
C ASP A 732 -2.42 -23.45 -0.17
N PRO A 733 -3.02 -24.37 0.56
CA PRO A 733 -3.25 -25.74 0.08
C PRO A 733 -3.97 -25.77 -1.25
N CYS A 734 -3.55 -26.70 -2.12
CA CYS A 734 -4.25 -27.00 -3.38
C CYS A 734 -4.11 -25.97 -4.48
N TYR A 735 -3.48 -24.86 -4.23
CA TYR A 735 -2.98 -24.00 -5.29
C TYR A 735 -1.69 -24.56 -5.90
N TYR A 736 -1.34 -24.09 -7.07
CA TYR A 736 -0.02 -24.38 -7.64
C TYR A 736 1.09 -23.84 -6.75
N THR A 737 2.25 -24.48 -6.78
CA THR A 737 3.42 -23.98 -6.07
C THR A 737 3.84 -22.62 -6.62
N PRO A 738 4.46 -21.75 -5.82
CA PRO A 738 4.95 -20.45 -6.26
C PRO A 738 5.84 -20.56 -7.51
N ASP A 739 6.75 -21.52 -7.54
CA ASP A 739 7.61 -21.77 -8.70
C ASP A 739 6.85 -22.03 -10.00
N TYR A 740 5.78 -22.82 -9.93
CA TYR A 740 4.98 -23.13 -11.10
C TYR A 740 4.15 -21.92 -11.55
N PHE A 741 3.61 -21.17 -10.62
CA PHE A 741 2.88 -19.95 -10.93
C PHE A 741 3.76 -18.95 -11.65
N VAL A 742 4.96 -18.67 -11.13
CA VAL A 742 5.90 -17.74 -11.74
C VAL A 742 6.39 -18.22 -13.11
N ALA A 743 6.70 -19.49 -13.25
CA ALA A 743 7.05 -20.07 -14.54
C ALA A 743 5.88 -20.06 -15.55
N ASN A 744 4.63 -20.13 -15.06
CA ASN A 744 3.44 -19.99 -15.89
C ASN A 744 3.25 -18.56 -16.38
N ASN A 745 3.47 -17.58 -15.52
CA ASN A 745 3.45 -16.15 -15.86
C ASN A 745 4.53 -15.82 -16.90
N ASP A 746 5.78 -16.28 -16.72
CA ASP A 746 6.87 -16.13 -17.67
C ASP A 746 6.52 -16.64 -19.07
N HIS A 747 5.93 -17.83 -19.11
CA HIS A 747 5.52 -18.46 -20.36
C HIS A 747 4.34 -17.70 -21.01
N ALA A 748 3.35 -17.30 -20.24
CA ALA A 748 2.20 -16.54 -20.71
C ALA A 748 2.60 -15.19 -21.29
N THR A 749 3.47 -14.48 -20.58
CA THR A 749 4.06 -13.21 -20.99
C THR A 749 4.74 -13.36 -22.35
N ALA A 750 5.60 -14.35 -22.49
CA ALA A 750 6.29 -14.61 -23.74
C ALA A 750 5.35 -15.03 -24.90
N GLN A 751 4.32 -15.84 -24.62
CA GLN A 751 3.30 -16.20 -25.62
C GLN A 751 2.60 -14.95 -26.15
N PHE A 752 2.23 -14.04 -25.28
CA PHE A 752 1.53 -12.83 -25.68
C PHE A 752 2.45 -11.91 -26.48
N ILE A 753 3.68 -11.68 -26.03
CA ILE A 753 4.66 -10.86 -26.75
C ILE A 753 5.04 -11.48 -28.10
N HIS A 754 5.25 -12.80 -28.15
CA HIS A 754 5.52 -13.50 -29.41
C HIS A 754 4.39 -13.30 -30.43
N TYR A 755 3.14 -13.45 -29.98
CA TYR A 755 1.99 -13.17 -30.86
C TYR A 755 2.02 -11.73 -31.38
N LEU A 756 2.20 -10.73 -30.51
CA LEU A 756 2.27 -9.32 -30.89
C LEU A 756 3.35 -9.09 -31.95
N SER A 757 4.52 -9.69 -31.74
CA SER A 757 5.67 -9.54 -32.65
C SER A 757 5.46 -10.13 -34.05
N THR A 758 4.46 -10.99 -34.21
CA THR A 758 4.07 -11.56 -35.52
C THR A 758 3.00 -10.75 -36.25
N THR A 759 2.43 -9.73 -35.62
CA THR A 759 1.39 -8.87 -36.20
C THR A 759 2.00 -7.76 -37.07
N PRO A 760 1.26 -7.25 -38.09
CA PRO A 760 1.71 -6.10 -38.87
C PRO A 760 1.97 -4.83 -38.00
N GLU A 761 1.23 -4.69 -36.89
CA GLU A 761 1.27 -3.57 -35.98
C GLU A 761 2.59 -3.52 -35.22
N TRP A 762 3.30 -4.62 -35.09
CA TRP A 762 4.60 -4.71 -34.40
C TRP A 762 5.59 -3.66 -34.91
N ARG A 763 5.55 -3.33 -36.20
CA ARG A 763 6.43 -2.31 -36.77
C ARG A 763 6.29 -0.92 -36.15
N HIS A 764 5.20 -0.68 -35.47
CA HIS A 764 4.87 0.58 -34.82
C HIS A 764 4.41 0.40 -33.37
N MET A 765 4.85 -0.67 -32.72
CA MET A 765 4.41 -1.04 -31.38
C MET A 765 5.54 -0.90 -30.36
N VAL A 766 5.18 -0.52 -29.15
CA VAL A 766 5.99 -0.72 -27.96
C VAL A 766 5.18 -1.51 -26.93
N VAL A 767 5.83 -2.43 -26.26
CA VAL A 767 5.29 -3.20 -25.13
C VAL A 767 6.08 -2.80 -23.89
N PHE A 768 5.39 -2.36 -22.87
CA PHE A 768 5.94 -2.14 -21.53
C PHE A 768 5.43 -3.23 -20.59
N LEU A 769 6.30 -3.68 -19.70
CA LEU A 769 6.00 -4.67 -18.67
C LEU A 769 6.59 -4.18 -17.35
N THR A 770 5.82 -4.27 -16.27
CA THR A 770 6.28 -4.02 -14.90
C THR A 770 5.38 -4.74 -13.91
N GLU A 771 5.78 -4.72 -12.64
CA GLU A 771 4.99 -5.14 -11.49
C GLU A 771 4.14 -3.99 -10.97
N ASP A 772 3.08 -4.30 -10.22
CA ASP A 772 2.29 -3.32 -9.48
C ASP A 772 3.06 -2.78 -8.26
N ASP A 773 3.66 -3.65 -7.47
CA ASP A 773 4.51 -3.32 -6.33
C ASP A 773 5.61 -4.38 -6.10
N ALA A 774 6.46 -4.15 -5.11
CA ALA A 774 7.50 -5.08 -4.68
C ALA A 774 7.18 -5.75 -3.32
N GLN A 775 6.18 -5.27 -2.64
CA GLN A 775 5.56 -5.60 -1.35
C GLN A 775 6.48 -6.18 -0.26
N SER A 776 7.05 -7.32 -0.49
CA SER A 776 7.77 -8.06 0.55
C SER A 776 9.05 -8.72 0.06
N GLY A 777 9.37 -8.57 -1.21
CA GLY A 777 10.54 -9.20 -1.82
C GLY A 777 11.86 -8.65 -1.28
N ALA A 778 12.89 -9.50 -1.25
CA ALA A 778 14.22 -9.03 -0.91
C ALA A 778 14.83 -8.26 -2.08
N ASP A 779 15.54 -7.21 -1.74
CA ASP A 779 16.30 -6.43 -2.71
C ASP A 779 17.48 -5.73 -2.03
N HIS A 780 18.67 -5.77 -2.67
CA HIS A 780 19.89 -5.21 -2.09
C HIS A 780 20.00 -3.69 -2.25
N ILE A 781 19.12 -3.05 -3.02
CA ILE A 781 19.15 -1.61 -3.30
C ILE A 781 18.02 -0.89 -2.58
N ASN A 782 16.75 -1.32 -2.79
CA ASN A 782 15.60 -0.66 -2.21
C ASN A 782 14.37 -1.59 -2.20
N ALA A 783 13.61 -1.58 -1.10
CA ALA A 783 12.40 -2.41 -0.99
C ALA A 783 11.28 -2.05 -1.98
N HIS A 784 11.35 -0.89 -2.65
CA HIS A 784 10.44 -0.52 -3.74
C HIS A 784 10.97 -0.92 -5.11
N ARG A 785 12.22 -1.42 -5.19
CA ARG A 785 12.80 -1.72 -6.50
C ARG A 785 12.16 -2.95 -7.10
N THR A 786 11.60 -2.77 -8.27
CA THR A 786 11.01 -3.84 -9.08
C THR A 786 11.65 -3.89 -10.46
N LEU A 787 11.09 -4.67 -11.35
CA LEU A 787 11.58 -4.80 -12.71
C LEU A 787 10.69 -4.06 -13.70
N ALA A 788 11.28 -3.61 -14.80
CA ALA A 788 10.55 -3.20 -15.97
C ALA A 788 11.27 -3.62 -17.25
N LEU A 789 10.50 -3.93 -18.26
CA LEU A 789 10.98 -4.23 -19.62
C LEU A 789 10.28 -3.32 -20.61
N ALA A 790 11.03 -2.84 -21.61
CA ALA A 790 10.47 -2.19 -22.78
C ALA A 790 10.90 -2.96 -24.04
N MET A 791 9.93 -3.35 -24.85
CA MET A 791 10.11 -4.22 -26.01
C MET A 791 9.49 -3.58 -27.24
N SER A 792 10.28 -3.43 -28.30
CA SER A 792 9.85 -2.83 -29.58
C SER A 792 10.92 -3.10 -30.63
N PRO A 793 10.58 -3.12 -31.93
CA PRO A 793 11.57 -3.04 -32.98
C PRO A 793 12.50 -1.83 -32.87
N TRP A 794 12.05 -0.76 -32.25
CA TRP A 794 12.72 0.53 -32.13
C TRP A 794 13.54 0.67 -30.84
N ILE A 795 13.83 -0.44 -30.15
CA ILE A 795 14.65 -0.47 -28.94
C ILE A 795 16.02 -1.06 -29.27
N LYS A 796 17.09 -0.46 -28.70
CA LYS A 796 18.43 -0.99 -28.76
C LYS A 796 18.50 -2.39 -28.15
N LYS A 797 19.19 -3.30 -28.79
CA LYS A 797 19.27 -4.69 -28.34
C LYS A 797 20.07 -4.83 -27.06
N GLY A 798 19.52 -5.54 -26.07
CA GLY A 798 20.19 -5.93 -24.83
C GLY A 798 20.64 -4.74 -23.98
N VAL A 799 19.85 -3.68 -23.93
CA VAL A 799 20.17 -2.50 -23.10
C VAL A 799 19.83 -2.79 -21.66
N LEU A 800 20.79 -2.59 -20.77
CA LEU A 800 20.57 -2.46 -19.35
C LEU A 800 20.40 -0.97 -19.02
N GLU A 801 19.17 -0.55 -18.72
CA GLU A 801 18.89 0.83 -18.32
C GLU A 801 19.09 0.97 -16.79
N THR A 802 19.92 1.91 -16.38
CA THR A 802 20.31 2.09 -14.97
C THR A 802 19.99 3.47 -14.40
N HIS A 803 19.44 4.38 -15.21
CA HIS A 803 18.86 5.59 -14.67
C HIS A 803 17.64 5.25 -13.80
N LEU A 804 17.44 6.05 -12.78
CA LEU A 804 16.25 5.89 -11.93
C LEU A 804 15.00 6.24 -12.73
N TYR A 805 14.14 5.27 -12.86
CA TYR A 805 12.78 5.42 -13.37
C TYR A 805 11.80 4.74 -12.42
N SER A 806 10.52 5.08 -12.54
CA SER A 806 9.43 4.46 -11.80
C SER A 806 8.20 4.25 -12.68
N GLN A 807 7.15 3.70 -12.10
CA GLN A 807 5.88 3.48 -12.78
C GLN A 807 5.34 4.78 -13.42
N VAL A 808 5.48 5.92 -12.72
CA VAL A 808 5.08 7.23 -13.25
C VAL A 808 5.79 7.58 -14.57
N ASN A 809 7.04 7.19 -14.73
CA ASN A 809 7.76 7.42 -16.00
C ASN A 809 7.20 6.56 -17.15
N LEU A 810 6.74 5.34 -16.87
CA LEU A 810 6.04 4.50 -17.86
C LEU A 810 4.72 5.15 -18.27
N VAL A 811 3.89 5.56 -17.29
CA VAL A 811 2.63 6.26 -17.57
C VAL A 811 2.88 7.50 -18.43
N LYS A 812 3.85 8.33 -18.03
CA LYS A 812 4.27 9.51 -18.81
C LYS A 812 4.66 9.18 -20.24
N THR A 813 5.36 8.06 -20.44
CA THR A 813 5.78 7.63 -21.77
C THR A 813 4.61 7.13 -22.60
N ILE A 814 3.65 6.46 -21.99
CA ILE A 814 2.38 6.04 -22.61
C ILE A 814 1.59 7.26 -23.07
N GLU A 815 1.40 8.25 -22.17
CA GLU A 815 0.71 9.51 -22.49
C GLU A 815 1.38 10.26 -23.64
N ALA A 816 2.70 10.45 -23.58
CA ALA A 816 3.47 11.11 -24.63
C ALA A 816 3.33 10.42 -25.99
N THR A 817 3.31 9.09 -25.99
CA THR A 817 3.16 8.27 -27.20
C THR A 817 1.76 8.41 -27.82
N LEU A 818 0.73 8.35 -26.97
CA LEU A 818 -0.67 8.41 -27.38
C LEU A 818 -1.21 9.83 -27.56
N GLY A 819 -0.44 10.84 -27.15
CA GLY A 819 -0.83 12.26 -27.21
C GLY A 819 -1.83 12.67 -26.14
N LEU A 820 -1.82 11.98 -25.01
CA LEU A 820 -2.66 12.30 -23.85
C LEU A 820 -2.01 13.39 -22.98
N PRO A 821 -2.79 14.18 -22.25
CA PRO A 821 -2.28 15.13 -21.26
C PRO A 821 -1.86 14.37 -20.00
N PRO A 822 -1.01 14.95 -19.13
CA PRO A 822 -0.71 14.37 -17.84
C PRO A 822 -1.91 14.43 -16.88
N MET A 823 -1.99 13.47 -15.98
CA MET A 823 -3.06 13.31 -14.99
C MET A 823 -2.75 13.92 -13.63
N SER A 824 -1.49 14.01 -13.25
CA SER A 824 -1.05 14.44 -11.93
C SER A 824 0.18 15.33 -12.01
N GLN A 825 0.63 15.88 -10.89
CA GLN A 825 1.90 16.59 -10.85
C GLN A 825 3.12 15.65 -11.00
N TRP A 826 2.97 14.35 -10.72
CA TRP A 826 4.07 13.41 -10.84
C TRP A 826 4.38 13.10 -12.30
N ASP A 827 3.42 12.68 -13.12
CA ASP A 827 3.60 12.47 -14.56
C ASP A 827 3.83 13.76 -15.32
N GLN A 828 3.23 14.89 -14.86
CA GLN A 828 3.54 16.22 -15.42
C GLN A 828 5.04 16.54 -15.30
N ASN A 829 5.70 16.09 -14.25
CA ASN A 829 7.12 16.34 -13.97
C ASN A 829 8.03 15.11 -14.16
N ALA A 830 7.51 13.95 -14.46
CA ALA A 830 8.30 12.77 -14.80
C ALA A 830 8.96 12.91 -16.18
N ALA A 831 10.07 12.23 -16.35
CA ALA A 831 10.75 12.16 -17.65
C ALA A 831 10.11 11.09 -18.52
N VAL A 832 10.00 11.36 -19.81
CA VAL A 832 9.73 10.33 -20.83
C VAL A 832 10.95 9.41 -20.92
N LEU A 833 10.74 8.11 -21.03
CA LEU A 833 11.82 7.14 -21.16
C LEU A 833 12.72 7.51 -22.35
N SER A 834 14.01 7.55 -22.10
CA SER A 834 15.02 7.94 -23.08
C SER A 834 16.21 6.98 -23.06
N GLY A 835 17.14 7.14 -23.97
CA GLY A 835 18.38 6.33 -23.98
C GLY A 835 18.23 4.92 -24.58
N ILE A 836 17.06 4.35 -24.55
CA ILE A 836 16.78 2.97 -25.01
C ILE A 836 16.43 2.90 -26.51
N TRP A 837 16.08 4.00 -27.15
CA TRP A 837 15.57 4.05 -28.53
C TRP A 837 16.69 3.98 -29.58
N THR A 838 16.35 3.46 -30.77
CA THR A 838 17.26 3.36 -31.92
C THR A 838 16.58 3.75 -33.23
N ASP A 839 17.34 4.38 -34.13
CA ASP A 839 16.90 4.65 -35.50
C ASP A 839 17.11 3.45 -36.46
N HIS A 840 17.63 2.34 -35.95
CA HIS A 840 17.88 1.11 -36.69
C HIS A 840 17.00 -0.01 -36.15
N PRO A 841 15.72 -0.06 -36.58
CA PRO A 841 14.75 -1.00 -36.03
C PRO A 841 15.05 -2.44 -36.46
N ASP A 842 14.82 -3.38 -35.54
CA ASP A 842 14.78 -4.81 -35.82
C ASP A 842 13.32 -5.30 -35.85
N PHE A 843 12.80 -5.56 -37.05
CA PHE A 843 11.41 -5.98 -37.22
C PHE A 843 11.23 -7.51 -37.13
N ALA A 844 12.26 -8.25 -36.82
CA ALA A 844 12.12 -9.68 -36.61
C ALA A 844 11.11 -9.97 -35.46
N PRO A 845 10.30 -11.00 -35.60
CA PRO A 845 9.49 -11.46 -34.47
C PRO A 845 10.38 -11.87 -33.30
N THR A 846 9.84 -11.75 -32.09
CA THR A 846 10.54 -12.29 -30.90
C THR A 846 10.77 -13.78 -31.10
N PRO A 847 11.86 -14.31 -30.56
CA PRO A 847 12.15 -15.75 -30.69
C PRO A 847 11.02 -16.62 -30.15
N SER A 848 11.06 -17.89 -30.50
CA SER A 848 10.08 -18.87 -30.04
C SER A 848 10.07 -18.99 -28.50
N VAL A 849 8.88 -19.15 -27.95
CA VAL A 849 8.64 -19.24 -26.50
C VAL A 849 9.27 -20.51 -25.93
N SER A 850 10.10 -20.36 -24.93
CA SER A 850 10.66 -21.49 -24.18
C SER A 850 9.56 -22.19 -23.38
N PRO A 851 9.55 -23.53 -23.34
CA PRO A 851 8.56 -24.27 -22.55
C PRO A 851 8.79 -24.09 -21.04
N ILE A 852 7.73 -24.23 -20.26
CA ILE A 852 7.81 -24.30 -18.81
C ILE A 852 8.67 -25.51 -18.41
N ARG A 853 9.72 -25.25 -17.64
CA ARG A 853 10.67 -26.28 -17.17
C ARG A 853 10.45 -26.67 -15.72
N VAL A 854 9.68 -25.90 -14.98
CA VAL A 854 9.27 -26.18 -13.61
C VAL A 854 8.17 -27.25 -13.64
N PRO A 855 8.27 -28.33 -12.86
CA PRO A 855 7.22 -29.33 -12.80
C PRO A 855 5.89 -28.74 -12.30
N VAL A 856 4.79 -29.22 -12.85
CA VAL A 856 3.47 -28.94 -12.31
C VAL A 856 3.37 -29.54 -10.91
N ALA A 857 3.23 -28.71 -9.91
CA ALA A 857 3.10 -29.13 -8.52
C ALA A 857 2.06 -28.27 -7.80
N PHE A 858 1.49 -28.81 -6.74
CA PHE A 858 0.50 -28.14 -5.90
C PHE A 858 1.00 -28.08 -4.47
N ASN A 859 0.62 -27.00 -3.80
CA ASN A 859 0.88 -26.88 -2.37
C ASN A 859 0.17 -28.00 -1.61
N PRO A 860 0.84 -28.57 -0.61
CA PRO A 860 0.30 -29.68 0.17
C PRO A 860 -0.88 -29.25 1.05
N GLY A 861 -1.74 -30.21 1.40
CA GLY A 861 -2.90 -30.00 2.28
C GLY A 861 -4.21 -30.50 1.71
N LYS A 862 -5.26 -30.49 2.52
CA LYS A 862 -6.60 -30.89 2.07
C LYS A 862 -7.26 -29.76 1.28
N CYS A 863 -7.72 -30.11 0.11
CA CYS A 863 -8.55 -29.22 -0.68
C CYS A 863 -10.01 -29.38 -0.28
N GLY A 864 -10.71 -28.26 -0.05
CA GLY A 864 -12.15 -28.33 -0.09
C GLY A 864 -12.66 -28.59 -1.50
N ASP A 865 -13.79 -29.29 -1.60
CA ASP A 865 -14.38 -29.68 -2.88
C ASP A 865 -14.53 -28.50 -3.86
N ARG A 866 -14.92 -27.34 -3.33
CA ARG A 866 -15.09 -26.12 -4.12
C ARG A 866 -13.76 -25.60 -4.70
N LEU A 867 -12.68 -25.68 -3.95
CA LEU A 867 -11.36 -25.27 -4.39
C LEU A 867 -10.80 -26.26 -5.43
N LEU A 868 -11.04 -27.55 -5.22
CA LEU A 868 -10.65 -28.60 -6.17
C LEU A 868 -11.31 -28.39 -7.52
N LEU A 869 -12.63 -28.10 -7.54
CA LEU A 869 -13.35 -27.77 -8.77
C LEU A 869 -12.79 -26.54 -9.47
N ARG A 870 -12.48 -25.50 -8.72
CA ARG A 870 -11.90 -24.26 -9.29
C ARG A 870 -10.55 -24.57 -9.94
N ARG A 871 -9.73 -25.39 -9.29
CA ARG A 871 -8.44 -25.82 -9.82
C ARG A 871 -8.60 -26.61 -11.12
N GLU A 872 -9.52 -27.57 -11.16
CA GLU A 872 -9.78 -28.37 -12.36
C GLU A 872 -10.34 -27.52 -13.50
N ALA A 873 -11.24 -26.58 -13.20
CA ALA A 873 -11.76 -25.64 -14.18
C ALA A 873 -10.65 -24.72 -14.72
N GLY A 874 -9.79 -24.21 -13.83
CA GLY A 874 -8.67 -23.36 -14.21
C GLY A 874 -7.64 -24.09 -15.06
N ALA A 875 -7.29 -25.32 -14.72
CA ALA A 875 -6.39 -26.17 -15.48
C ALA A 875 -6.95 -26.53 -16.86
N ALA A 876 -8.27 -26.71 -16.97
CA ALA A 876 -8.95 -26.96 -18.22
C ALA A 876 -9.23 -25.66 -19.04
N GLY A 877 -8.92 -24.48 -18.47
CA GLY A 877 -9.18 -23.19 -19.11
C GLY A 877 -10.66 -22.81 -19.13
N HIS A 878 -11.45 -23.31 -18.19
CA HIS A 878 -12.86 -22.98 -18.08
C HIS A 878 -13.11 -21.92 -17.00
N LEU A 879 -13.88 -20.91 -17.34
CA LEU A 879 -14.43 -20.00 -16.35
C LEU A 879 -15.48 -20.73 -15.51
N LEU A 880 -15.48 -20.51 -14.21
CA LEU A 880 -16.50 -21.02 -13.29
C LEU A 880 -17.84 -20.33 -13.53
N THR A 881 -18.53 -20.78 -14.57
CA THR A 881 -19.90 -20.32 -14.80
C THR A 881 -20.89 -21.15 -13.98
N PRO A 882 -22.07 -20.58 -13.62
CA PRO A 882 -23.13 -21.35 -12.97
C PRO A 882 -23.51 -22.62 -13.76
N ALA A 883 -23.45 -22.56 -15.08
CA ALA A 883 -23.69 -23.70 -15.97
C ALA A 883 -22.60 -24.77 -15.83
N TRP A 884 -21.33 -24.38 -15.78
CA TRP A 884 -20.22 -25.30 -15.58
C TRP A 884 -20.28 -25.96 -14.21
N LEU A 885 -20.50 -25.18 -13.15
CA LEU A 885 -20.66 -25.68 -11.79
C LEU A 885 -21.81 -26.69 -11.69
N LYS A 886 -22.96 -26.39 -12.32
CA LYS A 886 -24.13 -27.28 -12.34
C LYS A 886 -23.83 -28.58 -13.08
N ALA A 887 -23.03 -28.55 -14.13
CA ALA A 887 -22.69 -29.74 -14.92
C ALA A 887 -21.67 -30.66 -14.19
N HIS A 888 -20.91 -30.12 -13.22
CA HIS A 888 -19.86 -30.85 -12.52
C HIS A 888 -20.13 -31.07 -11.02
N THR A 889 -21.33 -30.72 -10.53
CA THR A 889 -21.78 -31.04 -9.17
C THR A 889 -22.72 -32.23 -9.20
N ASP A 890 -22.55 -33.13 -8.23
CA ASP A 890 -23.45 -34.28 -8.05
C ASP A 890 -24.89 -33.78 -7.84
N PRO A 891 -25.88 -34.32 -8.60
CA PRO A 891 -27.28 -33.97 -8.46
C PRO A 891 -27.87 -34.30 -7.08
N HIS A 892 -27.18 -35.04 -6.23
CA HIS A 892 -27.60 -35.41 -4.88
C HIS A 892 -26.97 -34.56 -3.74
N GLY A 893 -26.30 -33.49 -4.09
CA GLY A 893 -26.09 -32.40 -3.13
C GLY A 893 -24.84 -32.49 -2.28
N GLY A 894 -23.69 -32.72 -2.83
CA GLY A 894 -22.56 -32.33 -2.04
C GLY A 894 -21.19 -32.93 -2.24
N HIS A 895 -21.01 -33.81 -3.15
CA HIS A 895 -19.68 -34.34 -3.47
C HIS A 895 -19.35 -34.10 -4.93
N LEU A 896 -18.26 -33.39 -5.15
CA LEU A 896 -17.68 -33.21 -6.46
C LEU A 896 -16.97 -34.51 -6.84
N VAL A 897 -17.32 -35.05 -7.99
CA VAL A 897 -16.63 -36.24 -8.51
C VAL A 897 -15.30 -35.80 -9.08
N PRO A 898 -14.16 -36.21 -8.53
CA PRO A 898 -12.87 -35.95 -9.14
C PRO A 898 -12.82 -36.59 -10.53
N VAL A 899 -12.61 -35.82 -11.54
CA VAL A 899 -12.33 -36.37 -12.89
C VAL A 899 -10.93 -36.97 -12.87
N GLY A 900 -10.86 -38.24 -12.53
CA GLY A 900 -9.88 -39.17 -13.06
C GLY A 900 -8.41 -38.98 -12.70
N GLN A 901 -8.03 -38.22 -11.67
CA GLN A 901 -6.65 -38.25 -11.18
C GLN A 901 -6.60 -38.78 -9.76
N LYS A 902 -6.05 -39.98 -9.62
CA LYS A 902 -5.42 -40.37 -8.37
C LYS A 902 -4.42 -39.30 -8.01
N ASN A 903 -4.46 -38.83 -6.77
CA ASN A 903 -3.51 -37.90 -6.20
C ASN A 903 -2.09 -38.32 -6.54
N ALA A 904 -1.53 -37.76 -7.61
CA ALA A 904 -0.14 -37.94 -7.95
C ALA A 904 0.67 -36.93 -7.16
N TYR A 905 0.50 -36.95 -5.85
CA TYR A 905 1.48 -36.36 -4.97
C TYR A 905 2.66 -37.32 -4.92
N THR A 906 3.74 -36.94 -5.54
CA THR A 906 5.02 -37.55 -5.26
C THR A 906 5.63 -36.74 -4.11
N PRO A 907 5.74 -37.36 -2.94
CA PRO A 907 6.37 -36.72 -1.82
C PRO A 907 7.83 -36.44 -2.12
N THR A 908 8.26 -35.27 -1.74
CA THR A 908 9.66 -34.95 -1.96
C THR A 908 10.22 -34.39 -0.67
N SER A 909 11.24 -35.05 -0.18
CA SER A 909 11.98 -34.63 0.98
C SER A 909 12.67 -33.32 0.75
N LEU A 910 12.46 -32.40 1.63
CA LEU A 910 12.74 -31.05 1.33
C LEU A 910 14.02 -30.47 1.70
N LEU A 911 14.62 -30.84 2.67
CA LEU A 911 15.81 -30.16 3.11
C LEU A 911 16.82 -31.14 3.69
N LYS A 912 18.01 -31.12 3.14
CA LYS A 912 19.16 -31.78 3.74
C LYS A 912 19.72 -31.04 4.95
N VAL A 913 19.20 -29.84 5.24
CA VAL A 913 19.68 -28.97 6.32
C VAL A 913 18.48 -28.58 7.17
N GLY A 914 18.37 -29.13 8.33
CA GLY A 914 17.24 -28.98 9.24
C GLY A 914 15.91 -29.43 8.61
N GLY A 915 14.99 -29.92 9.37
CA GLY A 915 13.66 -30.23 8.84
C GLY A 915 12.89 -28.98 8.47
N PRO A 916 11.83 -29.07 7.65
CA PRO A 916 10.93 -27.96 7.33
C PRO A 916 10.46 -27.21 8.58
N GLU A 917 10.32 -27.91 9.68
CA GLU A 917 9.88 -27.40 10.96
C GLU A 917 10.91 -26.47 11.63
N GLN A 918 12.18 -26.81 11.56
CA GLN A 918 13.25 -25.99 12.11
C GLN A 918 13.36 -24.68 11.32
N LEU A 919 13.30 -24.77 10.01
CA LEU A 919 13.35 -23.61 9.13
C LEU A 919 12.14 -22.70 9.32
N GLN A 920 10.97 -23.31 9.51
CA GLN A 920 9.76 -22.59 9.83
C GLN A 920 9.83 -21.93 11.21
N GLN A 921 10.41 -22.59 12.20
CA GLN A 921 10.63 -21.99 13.53
C GLN A 921 11.64 -20.84 13.46
N GLU A 922 12.72 -21.02 12.73
CA GLU A 922 13.73 -19.97 12.51
C GLU A 922 13.14 -18.78 11.75
N TRP A 923 12.28 -19.04 10.76
CA TRP A 923 11.58 -18.01 10.01
C TRP A 923 10.53 -17.27 10.86
N ILE A 924 9.76 -17.98 11.68
CA ILE A 924 8.83 -17.38 12.65
C ILE A 924 9.60 -16.58 13.70
N ALA A 925 10.76 -17.07 14.13
CA ALA A 925 11.63 -16.39 15.08
C ALA A 925 12.31 -15.17 14.47
N SER A 926 12.52 -15.13 13.15
CA SER A 926 13.12 -14.00 12.44
C SER A 926 12.19 -12.79 12.26
N LYS A 927 11.05 -12.78 12.94
CA LYS A 927 10.13 -11.65 13.10
C LYS A 927 9.24 -11.27 11.92
N GLY A 928 8.57 -12.23 11.37
CA GLY A 928 7.26 -11.90 10.86
C GLY A 928 7.21 -11.46 9.43
N VAL A 929 7.93 -12.10 8.60
CA VAL A 929 7.49 -12.19 7.24
C VAL A 929 6.24 -13.04 7.19
N LYS A 930 5.22 -12.51 6.61
CA LYS A 930 3.85 -12.91 6.88
C LYS A 930 3.12 -13.37 5.64
N SER A 931 3.82 -13.50 4.52
CA SER A 931 3.29 -14.20 3.36
C SER A 931 3.98 -15.55 3.20
N TYR A 932 3.28 -16.51 2.66
CA TYR A 932 3.83 -17.82 2.36
C TYR A 932 4.87 -17.78 1.25
N ASP A 933 4.81 -16.82 0.37
CA ASP A 933 5.84 -16.57 -0.62
C ASP A 933 7.18 -16.33 0.06
N HIS A 934 7.21 -15.56 1.12
CA HIS A 934 8.40 -15.35 1.92
C HIS A 934 8.94 -16.60 2.62
N PHE A 935 8.07 -17.50 3.05
CA PHE A 935 8.54 -18.75 3.63
C PHE A 935 9.26 -19.58 2.57
N MET A 936 8.75 -19.67 1.37
CA MET A 936 9.42 -20.35 0.26
C MET A 936 10.69 -19.62 -0.16
N LEU A 937 10.69 -18.31 -0.14
CA LEU A 937 11.85 -17.46 -0.36
C LEU A 937 12.95 -17.73 0.66
N TYR A 938 12.58 -17.70 1.92
CA TYR A 938 13.50 -18.00 3.02
C TYR A 938 14.08 -19.43 2.90
N LEU A 939 13.24 -20.40 2.58
CA LEU A 939 13.68 -21.77 2.36
C LEU A 939 14.70 -21.88 1.20
N ARG A 940 14.48 -21.19 0.09
CA ARG A 940 15.42 -21.17 -1.03
C ARG A 940 16.70 -20.43 -0.69
N TYR A 941 16.59 -19.27 -0.10
CA TYR A 941 17.74 -18.50 0.38
C TYR A 941 18.58 -19.34 1.35
N TYR A 942 17.93 -19.93 2.34
CA TYR A 942 18.61 -20.77 3.32
C TYR A 942 19.25 -22.01 2.69
N ALA A 943 18.57 -22.65 1.75
CA ALA A 943 19.11 -23.76 0.99
C ALA A 943 20.30 -23.33 0.14
N HIS A 944 20.23 -22.17 -0.48
CA HIS A 944 21.31 -21.63 -1.31
C HIS A 944 22.56 -21.31 -0.47
N ILE A 945 22.45 -20.59 0.64
CA ILE A 945 23.60 -20.24 1.49
C ILE A 945 24.23 -21.48 2.18
N HIS A 946 23.48 -22.56 2.31
CA HIS A 946 23.96 -23.83 2.90
C HIS A 946 24.27 -24.90 1.85
N GLY A 947 24.26 -24.55 0.55
CA GLY A 947 24.55 -25.47 -0.54
C GLY A 947 23.53 -26.62 -0.66
N ALA A 948 22.30 -26.43 -0.19
CA ALA A 948 21.23 -27.40 -0.25
C ALA A 948 20.31 -27.15 -1.44
N THR A 949 19.74 -28.19 -2.00
CA THR A 949 18.70 -28.07 -3.03
C THR A 949 17.33 -28.25 -2.39
N ILE A 950 16.41 -27.37 -2.63
CA ILE A 950 15.01 -27.56 -2.25
C ILE A 950 14.41 -28.57 -3.23
N ALA A 951 14.10 -29.75 -2.73
CA ALA A 951 13.28 -30.71 -3.42
C ALA A 951 11.85 -30.62 -2.86
N SER A 952 10.85 -30.93 -3.66
CA SER A 952 9.44 -30.75 -3.34
C SER A 952 9.01 -31.41 -2.02
N TYR A 953 8.03 -30.91 -1.35
CA TYR A 953 7.58 -31.25 0.01
C TYR A 953 6.38 -32.19 0.02
N GLU A 954 6.42 -33.22 0.89
CA GLU A 954 5.24 -33.99 1.25
C GLU A 954 4.56 -33.42 2.49
N ALA A 955 3.29 -33.09 2.35
CA ALA A 955 2.48 -32.84 3.52
C ALA A 955 1.89 -34.17 4.00
N ASN A 956 2.14 -34.47 5.25
CA ASN A 956 1.31 -35.41 5.97
C ASN A 956 -0.11 -34.84 6.07
N GLU A 957 -1.09 -35.67 5.76
CA GLU A 957 -2.51 -35.36 5.79
C GLU A 957 -2.98 -34.91 7.19
N GLY A 958 -2.75 -33.66 7.52
CA GLY A 958 -3.32 -33.02 8.69
C GLY A 958 -4.66 -32.36 8.35
N ASN A 959 -5.66 -32.57 9.16
CA ASN A 959 -7.00 -32.00 9.02
C ASN A 959 -6.97 -30.47 8.91
N SER A 960 -6.94 -29.93 7.70
CA SER A 960 -7.26 -28.53 7.46
C SER A 960 -8.77 -28.42 7.24
N THR A 961 -9.48 -27.88 8.21
CA THR A 961 -10.85 -27.43 7.98
C THR A 961 -10.78 -26.03 7.35
N GLU A 962 -11.34 -25.89 6.16
CA GLU A 962 -11.54 -24.63 5.51
C GLU A 962 -12.13 -23.59 6.47
N SER A 963 -11.51 -22.44 6.57
CA SER A 963 -12.20 -21.25 6.99
C SER A 963 -12.92 -20.65 5.78
N ARG A 964 -14.21 -20.51 5.89
CA ARG A 964 -15.12 -19.95 4.88
C ARG A 964 -14.81 -18.50 4.52
#